data_0967ce90109d70fd39680900f798debf
#
_entry.id   0967ce90109d70fd39680900f798debf
#
_cell.length_a   1.000
_cell.length_b   1.000
_cell.length_c   1.000
_cell.angle_alpha   90.00
_cell.angle_beta   90.00
_cell.angle_gamma   90.00
#
_symmetry.space_group_name_H-M   'P 1'
#
loop_
_entity.id
_entity.type
_entity.pdbx_description
1 polymer ?
#
loop_
_entity_poly.entity_id
_entity_poly.type
_entity_poly.pdbx_seq_one_letter_code
_entity_poly.pdbx_strand_id
1 'polypeptide(L)'
;MRKLLKHLKPYTATIVVIIGFLIVQATCDLSLPSYTSDIVNVGIQQGGIDEKIPEAVTEEEMERLLLFMSREDSERVLEAYELKTADTGYDCEGSVYVLKESAAEDKEEVQELSEILGQPMLLVSGFESDSDTTKQMEVSMKDNMKAAIQSQAEAKAKEAASQMTEEEKAALEANPELAKKQQEEMQAQIEAQMQKIDEADMFEILGMLSEDQREEMVAQIAEKMDDMPDSIVEQAATAYIKTVYEKLGMDTEQIQNSYILRTGAKMIGLAFLGMLASVMVGLLASRVAARTGRDLRSRVFKKVVGFSNAEFDHFSTASLITRSTNDIQQIQMLVVMLLRMVMYAPIMAAGGIIKVFRTNVDMSWIIGLAVVLILLLVLVLFIVAMPKFKILQNMVDRLNLVTREILTGLSVIRAFSTEKYEEKRFDNANKDLMKTNLFVNRAMTFMMPVMMLVMNGITILIVWNGAHGIDNGNMQVGDMMAFIQYTMQIIMSFLMICMVSIMLPRAAVAADRVDEILASKTAIEDPENPETLPAGSKGEVVFDHVNFRYPGAEEDVLHDIHFTAKPGQTTAIIGSTGSGKSTLVNLIPRFYDVTGGRILIDGTDIREITQHELRDKLGYVPQKGVLFSGTIESNILYGNPDGTKAEMEEAASIAQATEFIEEKRKKYDSPIAQGGTNVSGGQKQRLSIARAISKKPDVFIFDDSFSALDYKTDVTLRAALKEKTQDSTVIIVAQRISTILHAEQIIVLDEGRIAGIGTHKELLKNCDAYYQIASSQLSEKELAGDMGTTGKEEMVHA
;
A
#
# COMPACT_ATOMS: atom_id res chain seq x y z
N MET A 1 9.51 8.70 5.97
CA MET A 1 9.79 8.00 4.69
C MET A 1 11.20 7.38 4.62
N ARG A 2 12.30 8.13 4.77
CA ARG A 2 13.66 7.58 4.66
C ARG A 2 13.94 6.46 5.67
N LYS A 3 13.40 6.55 6.90
CA LYS A 3 13.48 5.51 7.94
C LYS A 3 12.72 4.25 7.55
N LEU A 4 11.53 4.38 6.99
CA LEU A 4 10.72 3.24 6.53
C LEU A 4 11.42 2.47 5.40
N LEU A 5 12.01 3.18 4.43
CA LEU A 5 12.79 2.58 3.34
C LEU A 5 13.99 1.77 3.85
N LYS A 6 14.61 2.19 4.97
CA LYS A 6 15.70 1.43 5.60
C LYS A 6 15.26 0.02 6.02
N HIS A 7 14.03 -0.13 6.50
CA HIS A 7 13.49 -1.45 6.90
C HIS A 7 13.08 -2.33 5.72
N LEU A 8 12.89 -1.75 4.51
CA LEU A 8 12.59 -2.49 3.29
C LEU A 8 13.86 -2.96 2.52
N LYS A 9 15.04 -2.43 2.87
CA LYS A 9 16.30 -2.78 2.22
C LYS A 9 16.58 -4.29 2.12
N PRO A 10 16.27 -5.14 3.11
CA PRO A 10 16.48 -6.59 3.00
C PRO A 10 15.60 -7.27 1.94
N TYR A 11 14.53 -6.62 1.49
CA TYR A 11 13.53 -7.16 0.55
C TYR A 11 13.65 -6.58 -0.86
N THR A 12 14.75 -5.87 -1.17
CA THR A 12 14.95 -5.17 -2.47
C THR A 12 14.76 -6.10 -3.67
N ALA A 13 15.30 -7.32 -3.63
CA ALA A 13 15.12 -8.30 -4.71
C ALA A 13 13.63 -8.63 -4.95
N THR A 14 12.86 -8.85 -3.88
CA THR A 14 11.42 -9.12 -3.99
C THR A 14 10.66 -7.89 -4.50
N ILE A 15 11.07 -6.68 -4.12
CA ILE A 15 10.47 -5.43 -4.60
C ILE A 15 10.71 -5.26 -6.11
N VAL A 16 11.90 -5.58 -6.61
CA VAL A 16 12.19 -5.56 -8.06
C VAL A 16 11.29 -6.53 -8.82
N VAL A 17 11.08 -7.74 -8.29
CA VAL A 17 10.14 -8.72 -8.88
C VAL A 17 8.70 -8.18 -8.87
N ILE A 18 8.27 -7.52 -7.79
CA ILE A 18 6.95 -6.87 -7.72
C ILE A 18 6.81 -5.82 -8.81
N ILE A 19 7.82 -4.98 -9.02
CA ILE A 19 7.80 -3.96 -10.09
C ILE A 19 7.68 -4.62 -11.47
N GLY A 20 8.41 -5.72 -11.71
CA GLY A 20 8.28 -6.49 -12.95
C GLY A 20 6.84 -6.97 -13.19
N PHE A 21 6.19 -7.56 -12.19
CA PHE A 21 4.78 -7.96 -12.30
C PHE A 21 3.83 -6.79 -12.44
N LEU A 22 4.11 -5.64 -11.81
CA LEU A 22 3.31 -4.41 -11.98
C LEU A 22 3.40 -3.86 -13.41
N ILE A 23 4.57 -3.94 -14.04
CA ILE A 23 4.74 -3.56 -15.45
C ILE A 23 3.95 -4.49 -16.34
N VAL A 24 4.02 -5.82 -16.14
CA VAL A 24 3.23 -6.80 -16.88
C VAL A 24 1.74 -6.53 -16.70
N GLN A 25 1.27 -6.33 -15.46
CA GLN A 25 -0.13 -6.00 -15.17
C GLN A 25 -0.55 -4.72 -15.90
N ALA A 26 0.22 -3.64 -15.78
CA ALA A 26 -0.10 -2.37 -16.42
C ALA A 26 -0.13 -2.47 -17.95
N THR A 27 0.78 -3.25 -18.55
CA THR A 27 0.79 -3.49 -20.00
C THR A 27 -0.46 -4.25 -20.44
N CYS A 28 -0.89 -5.28 -19.68
CA CYS A 28 -2.13 -5.99 -19.95
C CYS A 28 -3.34 -5.05 -19.85
N ASP A 29 -3.45 -4.29 -18.74
CA ASP A 29 -4.58 -3.40 -18.48
C ASP A 29 -4.67 -2.27 -19.54
N LEU A 30 -3.51 -1.75 -20.01
CA LEU A 30 -3.43 -0.71 -21.06
C LEU A 30 -3.61 -1.27 -22.48
N SER A 31 -3.53 -2.56 -22.69
CA SER A 31 -3.78 -3.16 -24.01
C SER A 31 -5.26 -3.46 -24.26
N LEU A 32 -6.07 -3.67 -23.20
CA LEU A 32 -7.49 -3.97 -23.34
C LEU A 32 -8.29 -2.89 -24.11
N PRO A 33 -8.10 -1.59 -23.86
CA PRO A 33 -8.79 -0.56 -24.64
C PRO A 33 -8.44 -0.58 -26.13
N SER A 34 -7.17 -0.88 -26.50
CA SER A 34 -6.79 -1.04 -27.92
C SER A 34 -7.57 -2.16 -28.59
N TYR A 35 -7.63 -3.35 -27.97
CA TYR A 35 -8.41 -4.46 -28.52
C TYR A 35 -9.92 -4.16 -28.54
N THR A 36 -10.43 -3.33 -27.62
CA THR A 36 -11.82 -2.87 -27.69
C THR A 36 -12.03 -1.99 -28.93
N SER A 37 -11.07 -1.10 -29.24
CA SER A 37 -11.05 -0.31 -30.46
C SER A 37 -11.04 -1.21 -31.70
N ASP A 38 -10.15 -2.23 -31.74
CA ASP A 38 -10.03 -3.18 -32.84
C ASP A 38 -11.35 -3.93 -33.09
N ILE A 39 -12.05 -4.38 -32.01
CA ILE A 39 -13.36 -5.03 -32.15
C ILE A 39 -14.39 -4.09 -32.76
N VAL A 40 -14.40 -2.81 -32.35
CA VAL A 40 -15.37 -1.84 -32.86
C VAL A 40 -15.03 -1.43 -34.30
N ASN A 41 -13.79 -1.04 -34.54
CA ASN A 41 -13.36 -0.51 -35.85
C ASN A 41 -13.31 -1.64 -36.89
N VAL A 42 -12.50 -2.67 -36.65
CA VAL A 42 -12.30 -3.76 -37.59
C VAL A 42 -13.44 -4.78 -37.50
N GLY A 43 -13.76 -5.25 -36.27
CA GLY A 43 -14.73 -6.33 -36.07
C GLY A 43 -16.16 -5.91 -36.46
N ILE A 44 -16.62 -4.73 -36.06
CA ILE A 44 -18.02 -4.29 -36.29
C ILE A 44 -18.15 -3.42 -37.52
N GLN A 45 -17.34 -2.33 -37.62
CA GLN A 45 -17.49 -1.37 -38.70
C GLN A 45 -16.96 -1.92 -40.03
N GLN A 46 -15.83 -2.63 -40.02
CA GLN A 46 -15.19 -3.18 -41.22
C GLN A 46 -15.54 -4.64 -41.51
N GLY A 47 -16.51 -5.25 -40.75
CA GLY A 47 -16.94 -6.62 -40.98
C GLY A 47 -15.88 -7.70 -40.70
N GLY A 48 -14.90 -7.39 -39.87
CA GLY A 48 -13.82 -8.36 -39.50
C GLY A 48 -12.66 -8.38 -40.51
N ILE A 49 -12.65 -7.51 -41.49
CA ILE A 49 -11.62 -7.41 -42.55
C ILE A 49 -10.54 -6.44 -42.04
N ASP A 50 -9.34 -7.00 -41.78
CA ASP A 50 -8.15 -6.26 -41.30
C ASP A 50 -7.10 -6.08 -42.42
N GLU A 51 -7.39 -6.68 -43.58
CA GLU A 51 -6.54 -6.59 -44.75
C GLU A 51 -6.71 -5.22 -45.41
N LYS A 52 -5.59 -4.57 -45.80
CA LYS A 52 -5.56 -3.28 -46.51
C LYS A 52 -5.75 -3.42 -48.03
N ILE A 53 -5.52 -4.62 -48.55
CA ILE A 53 -5.66 -5.01 -49.94
C ILE A 53 -6.44 -6.32 -50.02
N PRO A 54 -7.27 -6.56 -51.05
CA PRO A 54 -8.03 -7.80 -51.17
C PRO A 54 -7.13 -8.99 -51.45
N GLU A 55 -7.35 -10.13 -50.77
CA GLU A 55 -6.65 -11.40 -51.06
C GLU A 55 -7.01 -11.96 -52.44
N ALA A 56 -8.21 -11.69 -52.91
CA ALA A 56 -8.70 -12.10 -54.25
C ALA A 56 -9.68 -11.06 -54.81
N VAL A 57 -9.68 -10.90 -56.11
CA VAL A 57 -10.53 -9.93 -56.86
C VAL A 57 -11.02 -10.62 -58.13
N THR A 58 -12.31 -10.45 -58.47
CA THR A 58 -12.81 -10.94 -59.76
C THR A 58 -12.17 -10.21 -60.94
N GLU A 59 -12.07 -10.81 -62.08
CA GLU A 59 -11.50 -10.18 -63.31
C GLU A 59 -12.22 -8.87 -63.64
N GLU A 60 -13.54 -8.83 -63.53
CA GLU A 60 -14.34 -7.61 -63.74
C GLU A 60 -13.99 -6.50 -62.75
N GLU A 61 -13.87 -6.80 -61.46
CA GLU A 61 -13.47 -5.81 -60.45
C GLU A 61 -12.05 -5.32 -60.58
N MET A 62 -11.12 -6.20 -60.99
CA MET A 62 -9.75 -5.82 -61.27
C MET A 62 -9.70 -4.85 -62.44
N GLU A 63 -10.42 -5.14 -63.53
CA GLU A 63 -10.54 -4.22 -64.70
C GLU A 63 -11.09 -2.85 -64.28
N ARG A 64 -12.09 -2.80 -63.38
CA ARG A 64 -12.66 -1.56 -62.84
C ARG A 64 -11.62 -0.77 -62.03
N LEU A 65 -10.83 -1.44 -61.20
CA LEU A 65 -9.76 -0.79 -60.44
C LEU A 65 -8.66 -0.20 -61.34
N LEU A 66 -8.25 -0.96 -62.38
CA LEU A 66 -7.23 -0.54 -63.33
C LEU A 66 -7.63 0.71 -64.13
N LEU A 67 -8.94 1.00 -64.27
CA LEU A 67 -9.42 2.25 -64.90
C LEU A 67 -9.00 3.51 -64.17
N PHE A 68 -8.72 3.43 -62.85
CA PHE A 68 -8.36 4.56 -61.99
C PHE A 68 -6.89 4.55 -61.56
N MET A 69 -6.03 3.80 -62.27
CA MET A 69 -4.61 3.71 -61.97
C MET A 69 -3.77 4.27 -63.13
N SER A 70 -2.59 4.75 -62.81
CA SER A 70 -1.58 5.03 -63.82
C SER A 70 -1.12 3.74 -64.48
N ARG A 71 -0.44 3.81 -65.64
CA ARG A 71 0.11 2.63 -66.29
C ARG A 71 1.16 1.91 -65.45
N GLU A 72 2.04 2.66 -64.76
CA GLU A 72 3.07 2.13 -63.89
C GLU A 72 2.44 1.38 -62.69
N ASP A 73 1.44 1.97 -62.02
CA ASP A 73 0.69 1.40 -60.93
C ASP A 73 -0.08 0.13 -61.36
N SER A 74 -0.72 0.18 -62.53
CA SER A 74 -1.45 -0.97 -63.11
C SER A 74 -0.51 -2.17 -63.36
N GLU A 75 0.67 -1.93 -63.94
CA GLU A 75 1.66 -2.98 -64.15
C GLU A 75 2.16 -3.55 -62.80
N ARG A 76 2.37 -2.71 -61.78
CA ARG A 76 2.83 -3.13 -60.44
C ARG A 76 1.76 -3.97 -59.70
N VAL A 77 0.49 -3.59 -59.76
CA VAL A 77 -0.62 -4.36 -59.16
C VAL A 77 -0.77 -5.70 -59.87
N LEU A 78 -0.73 -5.75 -61.20
CA LEU A 78 -0.87 -7.00 -61.96
C LEU A 78 0.36 -7.94 -61.76
N GLU A 79 1.55 -7.42 -61.45
CA GLU A 79 2.70 -8.21 -61.03
C GLU A 79 2.48 -8.91 -59.68
N ALA A 80 1.79 -8.28 -58.73
CA ALA A 80 1.51 -8.82 -57.40
C ALA A 80 0.38 -9.86 -57.38
N TYR A 81 -0.52 -9.86 -58.34
CA TYR A 81 -1.63 -10.79 -58.47
C TYR A 81 -1.42 -11.85 -59.53
N GLU A 82 -2.03 -13.00 -59.37
CA GLU A 82 -2.02 -14.14 -60.34
C GLU A 82 -3.42 -14.45 -60.79
N LEU A 83 -3.65 -14.47 -62.12
CA LEU A 83 -4.95 -14.79 -62.69
C LEU A 83 -5.18 -16.32 -62.70
N LYS A 84 -6.24 -16.77 -61.98
CA LYS A 84 -6.70 -18.15 -61.96
C LYS A 84 -8.00 -18.30 -62.77
N THR A 85 -7.97 -19.10 -63.79
CA THR A 85 -9.11 -19.35 -64.74
C THR A 85 -9.86 -20.65 -64.46
N ALA A 86 -9.30 -21.57 -63.64
CA ALA A 86 -9.94 -22.82 -63.32
C ALA A 86 -9.62 -23.19 -61.84
N ASP A 87 -10.60 -23.78 -61.15
CA ASP A 87 -10.52 -24.16 -59.73
C ASP A 87 -10.01 -23.02 -58.84
N THR A 88 -10.73 -21.91 -58.93
CA THR A 88 -10.38 -20.65 -58.23
C THR A 88 -10.45 -20.80 -56.71
N GLY A 89 -11.19 -21.80 -56.20
CA GLY A 89 -11.44 -21.97 -54.73
C GLY A 89 -12.51 -21.04 -54.18
N TYR A 90 -13.13 -20.19 -55.05
CA TYR A 90 -14.18 -19.24 -54.71
C TYR A 90 -15.49 -19.59 -55.44
N ASP A 91 -16.65 -19.27 -54.88
CA ASP A 91 -17.98 -19.58 -55.44
C ASP A 91 -18.47 -18.45 -56.38
N CYS A 92 -17.70 -18.19 -57.42
CA CYS A 92 -18.00 -17.13 -58.41
C CYS A 92 -17.81 -17.67 -59.84
N GLU A 93 -18.62 -17.12 -60.80
CA GLU A 93 -18.45 -17.38 -62.23
C GLU A 93 -17.36 -16.52 -62.80
N GLY A 94 -16.31 -17.10 -63.45
CA GLY A 94 -15.26 -16.35 -64.14
C GLY A 94 -13.84 -16.55 -63.57
N SER A 95 -12.90 -15.75 -64.08
CA SER A 95 -11.51 -15.69 -63.59
C SER A 95 -11.35 -14.85 -62.37
N VAL A 96 -10.40 -15.18 -61.50
CA VAL A 96 -10.11 -14.48 -60.25
C VAL A 96 -8.63 -14.15 -60.18
N TYR A 97 -8.31 -12.89 -59.89
CA TYR A 97 -6.96 -12.45 -59.49
C TYR A 97 -6.73 -12.75 -58.02
N VAL A 98 -5.73 -13.57 -57.71
CA VAL A 98 -5.38 -13.93 -56.34
C VAL A 98 -4.03 -13.36 -56.01
N LEU A 99 -3.90 -12.71 -54.86
CA LEU A 99 -2.65 -12.13 -54.36
C LEU A 99 -1.59 -13.25 -54.15
N LYS A 100 -0.40 -13.08 -54.74
CA LYS A 100 0.70 -14.05 -54.59
C LYS A 100 1.16 -14.13 -53.14
N GLU A 101 1.43 -15.36 -52.64
CA GLU A 101 1.94 -15.57 -51.29
C GLU A 101 3.18 -14.71 -50.98
N SER A 102 4.09 -14.56 -51.96
CA SER A 102 5.27 -13.74 -51.81
C SER A 102 4.99 -12.27 -51.55
N ALA A 103 3.94 -11.71 -52.16
CA ALA A 103 3.51 -10.33 -51.94
C ALA A 103 2.71 -10.19 -50.61
N ALA A 104 1.91 -11.19 -50.25
CA ALA A 104 1.12 -11.20 -49.04
C ALA A 104 1.99 -11.29 -47.75
N GLU A 105 3.15 -11.95 -47.79
CA GLU A 105 4.07 -12.08 -46.66
C GLU A 105 5.00 -10.88 -46.48
N ASP A 106 5.20 -10.08 -47.53
CA ASP A 106 6.05 -8.88 -47.48
C ASP A 106 5.26 -7.64 -47.07
N LYS A 107 5.54 -7.16 -45.86
CA LYS A 107 4.85 -5.99 -45.29
C LYS A 107 5.12 -4.70 -46.03
N GLU A 108 6.30 -4.54 -46.63
CA GLU A 108 6.65 -3.33 -47.38
C GLU A 108 5.88 -3.33 -48.71
N GLU A 109 5.79 -4.49 -49.39
CA GLU A 109 5.03 -4.67 -50.61
C GLU A 109 3.50 -4.49 -50.36
N VAL A 110 2.95 -5.05 -49.26
CA VAL A 110 1.54 -4.82 -48.90
C VAL A 110 1.26 -3.35 -48.60
N GLN A 111 2.19 -2.63 -47.96
CA GLN A 111 2.04 -1.21 -47.71
C GLN A 111 2.05 -0.38 -49.03
N GLU A 112 2.99 -0.65 -49.93
CA GLU A 112 3.07 -0.04 -51.25
C GLU A 112 1.80 -0.26 -52.07
N LEU A 113 1.35 -1.51 -52.14
CA LEU A 113 0.11 -1.88 -52.82
C LEU A 113 -1.13 -1.23 -52.21
N SER A 114 -1.16 -1.06 -50.87
CA SER A 114 -2.27 -0.39 -50.19
C SER A 114 -2.36 1.11 -50.49
N GLU A 115 -1.22 1.75 -50.72
CA GLU A 115 -1.18 3.16 -51.17
C GLU A 115 -1.65 3.29 -52.62
N ILE A 116 -1.26 2.37 -53.51
CA ILE A 116 -1.70 2.35 -54.91
C ILE A 116 -3.20 2.04 -55.03
N LEU A 117 -3.67 1.00 -54.34
CA LEU A 117 -5.05 0.50 -54.44
C LEU A 117 -6.08 1.32 -53.65
N GLY A 118 -5.67 2.07 -52.63
CA GLY A 118 -6.57 2.77 -51.71
C GLY A 118 -7.52 3.77 -52.41
N GLN A 119 -7.00 4.64 -53.26
CA GLN A 119 -7.79 5.61 -54.03
C GLN A 119 -8.68 4.94 -55.10
N PRO A 120 -8.19 4.02 -55.94
CA PRO A 120 -9.03 3.26 -56.84
C PRO A 120 -10.18 2.51 -56.16
N MET A 121 -9.95 1.83 -55.06
CA MET A 121 -10.98 1.13 -54.27
C MET A 121 -12.05 2.10 -53.75
N LEU A 122 -11.67 3.27 -53.26
CA LEU A 122 -12.61 4.32 -52.84
C LEU A 122 -13.47 4.81 -54.03
N LEU A 123 -12.86 5.04 -55.17
CA LEU A 123 -13.57 5.53 -56.37
C LEU A 123 -14.54 4.47 -56.89
N VAL A 124 -14.11 3.22 -57.06
CA VAL A 124 -14.98 2.13 -57.50
C VAL A 124 -16.15 1.94 -56.52
N SER A 125 -15.88 1.89 -55.21
CA SER A 125 -16.91 1.81 -54.19
C SER A 125 -17.89 3.01 -54.25
N GLY A 126 -17.35 4.20 -54.48
CA GLY A 126 -18.15 5.42 -54.61
C GLY A 126 -19.07 5.40 -55.84
N PHE A 127 -18.59 4.94 -57.01
CA PHE A 127 -19.35 4.85 -58.25
C PHE A 127 -20.35 3.68 -58.25
N GLU A 128 -20.09 2.61 -57.48
CA GLU A 128 -21.08 1.54 -57.28
C GLU A 128 -22.18 1.94 -56.30
N SER A 129 -21.97 3.02 -55.49
CA SER A 129 -22.99 3.50 -54.58
C SER A 129 -24.15 4.15 -55.33
N ASP A 130 -25.39 3.77 -55.04
CA ASP A 130 -26.61 4.36 -55.61
C ASP A 130 -26.93 5.73 -54.98
N SER A 131 -25.88 6.58 -54.81
CA SER A 131 -26.04 7.91 -54.23
C SER A 131 -26.51 8.95 -55.25
N ASP A 132 -27.28 9.95 -54.80
CA ASP A 132 -27.71 11.07 -55.66
C ASP A 132 -26.54 11.82 -56.28
N THR A 133 -25.40 11.87 -55.62
CA THR A 133 -24.16 12.50 -56.09
C THR A 133 -23.54 11.70 -57.24
N THR A 134 -23.51 10.38 -57.15
CA THR A 134 -23.00 9.49 -58.19
C THR A 134 -23.87 9.57 -59.43
N LYS A 135 -25.21 9.56 -59.29
CA LYS A 135 -26.14 9.77 -60.38
C LYS A 135 -25.97 11.11 -61.07
N GLN A 136 -25.77 12.20 -60.33
CA GLN A 136 -25.46 13.51 -60.90
C GLN A 136 -24.13 13.57 -61.65
N MET A 137 -23.09 12.90 -61.12
CA MET A 137 -21.81 12.76 -61.81
C MET A 137 -21.95 11.96 -63.09
N GLU A 138 -22.66 10.83 -63.08
CA GLU A 138 -22.92 10.04 -64.29
C GLU A 138 -23.63 10.83 -65.36
N VAL A 139 -24.72 11.55 -65.01
CA VAL A 139 -25.45 12.42 -65.94
C VAL A 139 -24.52 13.48 -66.49
N SER A 140 -23.78 14.18 -65.69
CA SER A 140 -22.85 15.22 -66.09
C SER A 140 -21.74 14.67 -67.02
N MET A 141 -21.25 13.49 -66.78
CA MET A 141 -20.23 12.85 -67.63
C MET A 141 -20.77 12.38 -68.95
N LYS A 142 -22.01 11.80 -69.00
CA LYS A 142 -22.73 11.46 -70.21
C LYS A 142 -22.96 12.68 -71.03
N ASP A 143 -23.43 13.81 -70.47
CA ASP A 143 -23.63 15.06 -71.14
C ASP A 143 -22.33 15.65 -71.71
N ASN A 144 -21.24 15.65 -70.96
CA ASN A 144 -19.94 16.14 -71.44
C ASN A 144 -19.42 15.31 -72.63
N MET A 145 -19.60 13.99 -72.59
CA MET A 145 -19.11 13.08 -73.63
C MET A 145 -19.93 13.21 -74.91
N LYS A 146 -21.24 13.37 -74.75
CA LYS A 146 -22.11 13.69 -75.89
C LYS A 146 -21.72 15.03 -76.58
N ALA A 147 -21.42 16.02 -75.71
CA ALA A 147 -20.95 17.32 -76.23
C ALA A 147 -19.62 17.23 -76.97
N ALA A 148 -18.69 16.38 -76.42
CA ALA A 148 -17.39 16.13 -77.07
C ALA A 148 -17.55 15.39 -78.40
N ILE A 149 -18.38 14.36 -78.48
CA ILE A 149 -18.69 13.64 -79.71
C ILE A 149 -19.30 14.59 -80.76
N GLN A 150 -20.23 15.43 -80.37
CA GLN A 150 -20.88 16.39 -81.21
C GLN A 150 -19.83 17.43 -81.78
N SER A 151 -18.96 17.92 -80.86
CA SER A 151 -17.90 18.83 -81.25
C SER A 151 -16.84 18.18 -82.22
N GLN A 152 -16.48 16.91 -81.93
CA GLN A 152 -15.59 16.15 -82.82
C GLN A 152 -16.20 15.82 -84.11
N ALA A 153 -17.51 15.52 -84.21
CA ALA A 153 -18.23 15.31 -85.42
C ALA A 153 -18.32 16.61 -86.30
N GLU A 154 -18.60 17.76 -85.62
CA GLU A 154 -18.55 19.05 -86.26
C GLU A 154 -17.18 19.45 -86.82
N ALA A 155 -16.09 19.10 -86.03
CA ALA A 155 -14.71 19.33 -86.45
C ALA A 155 -14.33 18.46 -87.65
N LYS A 156 -14.67 17.16 -87.64
CA LYS A 156 -14.48 16.25 -88.74
C LYS A 156 -15.27 16.64 -89.98
N ALA A 157 -16.52 17.11 -89.84
CA ALA A 157 -17.32 17.61 -90.92
C ALA A 157 -16.71 18.86 -91.57
N LYS A 158 -16.17 19.79 -90.74
CA LYS A 158 -15.42 20.97 -91.19
C LYS A 158 -14.15 20.63 -91.95
N GLU A 159 -13.41 19.67 -91.42
CA GLU A 159 -12.13 19.19 -92.02
C GLU A 159 -12.43 18.47 -93.32
N ALA A 160 -13.37 17.55 -93.35
CA ALA A 160 -13.80 16.90 -94.60
C ALA A 160 -14.28 17.96 -95.68
N ALA A 161 -15.07 18.95 -95.23
CA ALA A 161 -15.48 20.05 -96.16
C ALA A 161 -14.30 20.89 -96.60
N SER A 162 -13.21 21.06 -95.84
CA SER A 162 -12.03 21.82 -96.24
C SER A 162 -11.10 21.05 -97.19
N GLN A 163 -11.13 19.69 -97.09
CA GLN A 163 -10.29 18.79 -97.95
C GLN A 163 -10.94 18.40 -99.24
N MET A 164 -12.25 18.75 -99.47
CA MET A 164 -12.93 18.50 -100.74
C MET A 164 -12.42 19.38 -101.87
N THR A 165 -12.10 18.69 -103.00
CA THR A 165 -11.70 19.37 -104.25
C THR A 165 -12.90 20.14 -104.80
N GLU A 166 -12.62 21.19 -105.59
CA GLU A 166 -13.64 22.00 -106.27
C GLU A 166 -14.61 21.19 -107.15
N GLU A 167 -14.13 20.05 -107.73
CA GLU A 167 -14.95 19.12 -108.52
C GLU A 167 -15.92 18.32 -107.61
N GLU A 168 -15.52 17.88 -106.38
CA GLU A 168 -16.35 17.16 -105.43
C GLU A 168 -17.44 18.08 -104.80
N LYS A 169 -17.11 19.33 -104.49
CA LYS A 169 -18.07 20.35 -104.07
C LYS A 169 -19.17 20.62 -105.16
N ALA A 170 -18.75 20.74 -106.40
CA ALA A 170 -19.67 20.92 -107.52
C ALA A 170 -20.56 19.67 -107.77
N ALA A 171 -20.03 18.43 -107.50
CA ALA A 171 -20.86 17.20 -107.54
C ALA A 171 -21.86 17.05 -106.41
N LEU A 172 -21.52 17.53 -105.19
CA LEU A 172 -22.47 17.60 -104.13
C LEU A 172 -23.59 18.62 -104.28
N GLU A 173 -23.31 19.82 -104.80
CA GLU A 173 -24.24 20.83 -105.16
C GLU A 173 -25.18 20.40 -106.27
N ALA A 174 -24.71 19.55 -107.18
CA ALA A 174 -25.53 19.04 -108.34
C ALA A 174 -26.43 17.89 -107.93
N ASN A 175 -26.25 17.25 -106.82
CA ASN A 175 -27.07 16.10 -106.31
C ASN A 175 -27.45 16.22 -104.86
N PRO A 176 -28.41 17.09 -104.53
CA PRO A 176 -28.81 17.38 -103.14
C PRO A 176 -29.28 16.12 -102.35
N GLU A 177 -29.75 15.07 -103.04
CA GLU A 177 -30.17 13.81 -102.38
C GLU A 177 -28.93 13.03 -101.83
N LEU A 178 -27.78 13.06 -102.47
CA LEU A 178 -26.56 12.43 -102.01
C LEU A 178 -25.93 13.11 -100.79
N ALA A 179 -25.93 14.48 -100.84
CA ALA A 179 -25.53 15.26 -99.67
C ALA A 179 -26.41 15.01 -98.42
N LYS A 180 -27.74 14.89 -98.64
CA LYS A 180 -28.73 14.60 -97.61
C LYS A 180 -28.51 13.19 -97.04
N LYS A 181 -28.24 12.20 -97.90
CA LYS A 181 -27.99 10.85 -97.50
C LYS A 181 -26.68 10.67 -96.66
N GLN A 182 -25.63 11.39 -97.09
CA GLN A 182 -24.35 11.40 -96.29
C GLN A 182 -24.53 12.09 -94.92
N GLN A 183 -25.35 13.12 -94.84
CA GLN A 183 -25.67 13.84 -93.61
C GLN A 183 -26.55 12.98 -92.71
N GLU A 184 -27.57 12.28 -93.25
CA GLU A 184 -28.45 11.33 -92.57
C GLU A 184 -27.64 10.14 -92.06
N GLU A 185 -26.68 9.56 -92.82
CA GLU A 185 -25.79 8.48 -92.37
C GLU A 185 -24.83 8.94 -91.26
N MET A 186 -24.33 10.15 -91.36
CA MET A 186 -23.46 10.75 -90.35
C MET A 186 -24.25 11.00 -89.05
N GLN A 187 -25.47 11.56 -89.21
CA GLN A 187 -26.32 11.81 -88.04
C GLN A 187 -26.82 10.55 -87.40
N ALA A 188 -27.10 9.50 -88.15
CA ALA A 188 -27.47 8.16 -87.64
C ALA A 188 -26.26 7.51 -86.92
N GLN A 189 -25.04 7.72 -87.33
CA GLN A 189 -23.82 7.25 -86.61
C GLN A 189 -23.62 7.99 -85.31
N ILE A 190 -23.87 9.33 -85.29
CA ILE A 190 -23.76 10.13 -84.06
C ILE A 190 -24.88 9.71 -83.08
N GLU A 191 -26.13 9.57 -83.54
CA GLU A 191 -27.25 9.08 -82.68
C GLU A 191 -26.96 7.69 -82.09
N ALA A 192 -26.43 6.76 -82.92
CA ALA A 192 -26.05 5.42 -82.43
C ALA A 192 -24.92 5.46 -81.43
N GLN A 193 -23.97 6.38 -81.58
CA GLN A 193 -22.91 6.57 -80.53
C GLN A 193 -23.49 7.25 -79.30
N MET A 194 -24.40 8.24 -79.44
CA MET A 194 -25.06 8.85 -78.27
C MET A 194 -25.97 7.86 -77.52
N GLN A 195 -26.65 6.98 -78.22
CA GLN A 195 -27.48 5.94 -77.64
C GLN A 195 -26.61 4.90 -76.83
N LYS A 196 -25.43 4.53 -77.37
CA LYS A 196 -24.50 3.71 -76.65
C LYS A 196 -24.02 4.34 -75.35
N ILE A 197 -23.82 5.64 -75.25
CA ILE A 197 -23.46 6.37 -74.06
C ILE A 197 -24.63 6.45 -73.10
N ASP A 198 -25.84 6.55 -73.53
CA ASP A 198 -27.03 6.57 -72.68
C ASP A 198 -27.26 5.22 -72.02
N GLU A 199 -26.99 4.11 -72.69
CA GLU A 199 -27.16 2.75 -72.26
C GLU A 199 -25.91 2.24 -71.40
N ALA A 200 -24.76 2.87 -71.60
CA ALA A 200 -23.52 2.50 -70.92
C ALA A 200 -23.54 2.89 -69.41
N ASP A 201 -22.95 2.02 -68.55
CA ASP A 201 -22.67 2.38 -67.19
C ASP A 201 -21.43 3.30 -67.06
N MET A 202 -21.16 3.78 -65.84
CA MET A 202 -20.04 4.68 -65.56
C MET A 202 -18.69 4.11 -65.97
N PHE A 203 -18.46 2.81 -65.69
CA PHE A 203 -17.19 2.12 -65.97
C PHE A 203 -17.01 1.88 -67.47
N GLU A 204 -18.07 1.53 -68.16
CA GLU A 204 -18.05 1.43 -69.62
C GLU A 204 -17.72 2.79 -70.29
N ILE A 205 -18.29 3.88 -69.73
CA ILE A 205 -17.98 5.26 -70.21
C ILE A 205 -16.52 5.59 -70.01
N LEU A 206 -15.94 5.27 -68.81
CA LEU A 206 -14.52 5.46 -68.53
C LEU A 206 -13.60 4.64 -69.44
N GLY A 207 -14.00 3.41 -69.75
CA GLY A 207 -13.31 2.53 -70.70
C GLY A 207 -13.31 3.02 -72.15
N MET A 208 -14.26 3.88 -72.51
CA MET A 208 -14.31 4.50 -73.86
C MET A 208 -13.39 5.74 -74.04
N LEU A 209 -12.82 6.28 -72.96
CA LEU A 209 -11.88 7.38 -72.99
C LEU A 209 -10.50 6.88 -73.45
N SER A 210 -9.74 7.76 -74.12
CA SER A 210 -8.37 7.45 -74.46
C SER A 210 -7.51 7.38 -73.17
N GLU A 211 -6.44 6.61 -73.19
CA GLU A 211 -5.50 6.45 -72.12
C GLU A 211 -5.03 7.79 -71.53
N ASP A 212 -4.61 8.73 -72.37
CA ASP A 212 -4.20 10.08 -71.97
C ASP A 212 -5.29 10.91 -71.31
N GLN A 213 -6.57 10.78 -71.75
CA GLN A 213 -7.70 11.47 -71.15
C GLN A 213 -8.08 10.90 -69.80
N ARG A 214 -7.91 9.58 -69.62
CA ARG A 214 -8.18 8.88 -68.40
C ARG A 214 -7.11 9.20 -67.32
N GLU A 215 -5.82 9.23 -67.71
CA GLU A 215 -4.72 9.64 -66.81
C GLU A 215 -4.88 11.09 -66.38
N GLU A 216 -5.25 12.01 -67.24
CA GLU A 216 -5.48 13.42 -66.90
C GLU A 216 -6.65 13.54 -65.90
N MET A 217 -7.70 12.76 -66.08
CA MET A 217 -8.86 12.74 -65.17
C MET A 217 -8.54 12.11 -63.83
N VAL A 218 -7.80 10.98 -63.81
CA VAL A 218 -7.34 10.32 -62.58
C VAL A 218 -6.43 11.27 -61.78
N ALA A 219 -5.50 11.98 -62.45
CA ALA A 219 -4.64 12.97 -61.81
C ALA A 219 -5.45 14.15 -61.19
N GLN A 220 -6.49 14.65 -61.90
CA GLN A 220 -7.36 15.71 -61.36
C GLN A 220 -8.19 15.23 -60.14
N ILE A 221 -8.61 13.96 -60.12
CA ILE A 221 -9.32 13.34 -58.99
C ILE A 221 -8.36 13.15 -57.83
N ALA A 222 -7.17 12.63 -58.10
CA ALA A 222 -6.13 12.42 -57.09
C ALA A 222 -5.78 13.74 -56.37
N GLU A 223 -5.58 14.86 -57.14
CA GLU A 223 -5.32 16.19 -56.56
C GLU A 223 -6.42 16.66 -55.63
N LYS A 224 -7.68 16.37 -55.92
CA LYS A 224 -8.81 16.71 -55.04
C LYS A 224 -8.95 15.77 -53.83
N MET A 225 -8.44 14.56 -53.92
CA MET A 225 -8.49 13.55 -52.86
C MET A 225 -7.28 13.63 -51.94
N ASP A 226 -6.21 14.29 -52.31
CA ASP A 226 -5.00 14.48 -51.50
C ASP A 226 -5.29 15.23 -50.18
N ASP A 227 -6.35 16.02 -50.15
CA ASP A 227 -6.86 16.69 -48.94
C ASP A 227 -7.76 15.78 -48.06
N MET A 228 -8.08 14.54 -48.51
CA MET A 228 -8.88 13.59 -47.72
C MET A 228 -8.06 12.89 -46.63
N PRO A 229 -8.60 12.75 -45.45
CA PRO A 229 -7.93 11.98 -44.37
C PRO A 229 -7.77 10.50 -44.75
N ASP A 230 -6.59 9.95 -44.46
CA ASP A 230 -6.26 8.55 -44.75
C ASP A 230 -7.29 7.55 -44.20
N SER A 231 -7.91 7.87 -43.03
CA SER A 231 -8.92 6.99 -42.43
C SER A 231 -10.21 6.87 -43.25
N ILE A 232 -10.58 7.88 -44.06
CA ILE A 232 -11.74 7.79 -44.96
C ILE A 232 -11.40 6.88 -46.13
N VAL A 233 -10.21 7.01 -46.68
CA VAL A 233 -9.70 6.14 -47.75
C VAL A 233 -9.62 4.69 -47.26
N GLU A 234 -9.06 4.43 -46.05
CA GLU A 234 -8.98 3.10 -45.49
C GLU A 234 -10.37 2.47 -45.19
N GLN A 235 -11.33 3.25 -44.70
CA GLN A 235 -12.68 2.75 -44.45
C GLN A 235 -13.42 2.39 -45.75
N ALA A 236 -13.27 3.22 -46.77
CA ALA A 236 -13.89 2.98 -48.08
C ALA A 236 -13.21 1.78 -48.79
N ALA A 237 -11.90 1.70 -48.72
CA ALA A 237 -11.16 0.54 -49.23
C ALA A 237 -11.63 -0.78 -48.59
N THR A 238 -11.79 -0.78 -47.26
CA THR A 238 -12.27 -1.96 -46.54
C THR A 238 -13.73 -2.31 -46.88
N ALA A 239 -14.58 -1.30 -47.05
CA ALA A 239 -15.96 -1.51 -47.51
C ALA A 239 -16.00 -2.12 -48.93
N TYR A 240 -15.13 -1.65 -49.83
CA TYR A 240 -14.95 -2.23 -51.13
C TYR A 240 -14.46 -3.70 -51.06
N ILE A 241 -13.43 -4.00 -50.24
CA ILE A 241 -12.94 -5.37 -50.06
C ILE A 241 -14.08 -6.31 -49.58
N LYS A 242 -14.92 -5.83 -48.66
CA LYS A 242 -16.10 -6.57 -48.21
C LYS A 242 -17.04 -6.92 -49.36
N THR A 243 -17.36 -5.93 -50.20
CA THR A 243 -18.20 -6.12 -51.37
C THR A 243 -17.60 -7.12 -52.37
N VAL A 244 -16.29 -7.04 -52.61
CA VAL A 244 -15.57 -7.98 -53.47
C VAL A 244 -15.65 -9.42 -52.88
N TYR A 245 -15.45 -9.57 -51.58
CA TYR A 245 -15.55 -10.87 -50.90
C TYR A 245 -16.97 -11.47 -50.96
N GLU A 246 -17.99 -10.61 -50.85
CA GLU A 246 -19.40 -11.05 -51.06
C GLU A 246 -19.64 -11.47 -52.50
N LYS A 247 -19.07 -10.78 -53.53
CA LYS A 247 -19.11 -11.17 -54.94
C LYS A 247 -18.35 -12.49 -55.23
N LEU A 248 -17.30 -12.78 -54.45
CA LEU A 248 -16.53 -14.01 -54.53
C LEU A 248 -17.24 -15.20 -53.82
N GLY A 249 -18.43 -14.97 -53.22
CA GLY A 249 -19.14 -16.00 -52.46
C GLY A 249 -18.54 -16.32 -51.08
N MET A 250 -17.65 -15.50 -50.56
CA MET A 250 -17.06 -15.68 -49.22
C MET A 250 -18.10 -15.37 -48.14
N ASP A 251 -18.10 -16.15 -47.05
CA ASP A 251 -18.98 -15.91 -45.91
C ASP A 251 -18.39 -14.78 -45.04
N THR A 252 -18.78 -13.53 -45.36
CA THR A 252 -18.33 -12.31 -44.63
C THR A 252 -18.83 -12.31 -43.18
N GLU A 253 -19.95 -12.95 -42.83
CA GLU A 253 -20.42 -13.11 -41.46
C GLU A 253 -19.48 -14.04 -40.66
N GLN A 254 -19.00 -15.09 -41.28
CA GLN A 254 -18.03 -15.99 -40.65
C GLN A 254 -16.68 -15.29 -40.45
N ILE A 255 -16.20 -14.48 -41.38
CA ILE A 255 -15.00 -13.66 -41.26
C ILE A 255 -15.15 -12.73 -40.06
N GLN A 256 -16.22 -11.99 -39.99
CA GLN A 256 -16.53 -11.07 -38.88
C GLN A 256 -16.57 -11.79 -37.53
N ASN A 257 -17.33 -12.86 -37.44
CA ASN A 257 -17.45 -13.64 -36.20
C ASN A 257 -16.11 -14.25 -35.76
N SER A 258 -15.33 -14.73 -36.71
CA SER A 258 -13.99 -15.29 -36.44
C SER A 258 -13.03 -14.24 -35.89
N TYR A 259 -13.02 -13.03 -36.50
CA TYR A 259 -12.21 -11.90 -36.02
C TYR A 259 -12.59 -11.49 -34.60
N ILE A 260 -13.90 -11.27 -34.33
CA ILE A 260 -14.42 -10.88 -33.02
C ILE A 260 -14.09 -11.93 -31.98
N LEU A 261 -14.29 -13.21 -32.27
CA LEU A 261 -14.00 -14.31 -31.35
C LEU A 261 -12.49 -14.44 -31.07
N ARG A 262 -11.64 -14.30 -32.09
CA ARG A 262 -10.18 -14.35 -31.95
C ARG A 262 -9.65 -13.18 -31.12
N THR A 263 -10.13 -11.98 -31.38
CA THR A 263 -9.75 -10.77 -30.64
C THR A 263 -10.30 -10.81 -29.21
N GLY A 264 -11.54 -11.27 -29.01
CA GLY A 264 -12.12 -11.51 -27.71
C GLY A 264 -11.35 -12.57 -26.89
N ALA A 265 -10.90 -13.64 -27.53
CA ALA A 265 -10.05 -14.65 -26.87
C ALA A 265 -8.68 -14.07 -26.45
N LYS A 266 -8.06 -13.22 -27.30
CA LYS A 266 -6.84 -12.48 -26.95
C LYS A 266 -7.07 -11.56 -25.73
N MET A 267 -8.19 -10.83 -25.68
CA MET A 267 -8.56 -9.97 -24.54
C MET A 267 -8.72 -10.78 -23.25
N ILE A 268 -9.41 -11.92 -23.30
CA ILE A 268 -9.57 -12.83 -22.15
C ILE A 268 -8.20 -13.35 -21.69
N GLY A 269 -7.34 -13.76 -22.63
CA GLY A 269 -5.98 -14.21 -22.34
C GLY A 269 -5.15 -13.13 -21.63
N LEU A 270 -5.20 -11.88 -22.11
CA LEU A 270 -4.53 -10.73 -21.50
C LEU A 270 -5.12 -10.38 -20.12
N ALA A 271 -6.45 -10.41 -19.98
CA ALA A 271 -7.11 -10.18 -18.70
C ALA A 271 -6.71 -11.27 -17.68
N PHE A 272 -6.61 -12.53 -18.11
CA PHE A 272 -6.15 -13.62 -17.27
C PHE A 272 -4.67 -13.43 -16.85
N LEU A 273 -3.81 -13.04 -17.78
CA LEU A 273 -2.39 -12.74 -17.48
C LEU A 273 -2.27 -11.55 -16.50
N GLY A 274 -3.04 -10.48 -16.70
CA GLY A 274 -3.12 -9.34 -15.80
C GLY A 274 -3.62 -9.74 -14.40
N MET A 275 -4.63 -10.60 -14.33
CA MET A 275 -5.12 -11.18 -13.07
C MET A 275 -4.01 -11.97 -12.36
N LEU A 276 -3.30 -12.87 -13.04
CA LEU A 276 -2.19 -13.63 -12.45
C LEU A 276 -1.09 -12.69 -11.93
N ALA A 277 -0.71 -11.68 -12.72
CA ALA A 277 0.27 -10.67 -12.31
C ALA A 277 -0.20 -9.91 -11.05
N SER A 278 -1.45 -9.49 -10.99
CA SER A 278 -2.05 -8.80 -9.84
C SER A 278 -2.08 -9.67 -8.58
N VAL A 279 -2.42 -10.96 -8.72
CA VAL A 279 -2.37 -11.94 -7.61
C VAL A 279 -0.95 -12.11 -7.10
N MET A 280 0.05 -12.24 -8.00
CA MET A 280 1.46 -12.36 -7.62
C MET A 280 1.97 -11.11 -6.91
N VAL A 281 1.62 -9.92 -7.40
CA VAL A 281 1.90 -8.64 -6.70
C VAL A 281 1.30 -8.64 -5.30
N GLY A 282 0.02 -9.02 -5.17
CA GLY A 282 -0.68 -9.09 -3.89
C GLY A 282 -0.01 -10.05 -2.90
N LEU A 283 0.35 -11.24 -3.34
CA LEU A 283 1.03 -12.27 -2.53
C LEU A 283 2.42 -11.79 -2.07
N LEU A 284 3.22 -11.28 -3.00
CA LEU A 284 4.59 -10.83 -2.69
C LEU A 284 4.59 -9.60 -1.80
N ALA A 285 3.73 -8.60 -2.08
CA ALA A 285 3.61 -7.39 -1.26
C ALA A 285 3.16 -7.72 0.17
N SER A 286 2.15 -8.59 0.33
CA SER A 286 1.68 -9.03 1.65
C SER A 286 2.76 -9.81 2.40
N ARG A 287 3.53 -10.65 1.70
CA ARG A 287 4.64 -11.42 2.28
C ARG A 287 5.78 -10.51 2.77
N VAL A 288 6.14 -9.49 1.98
CA VAL A 288 7.13 -8.46 2.38
C VAL A 288 6.63 -7.69 3.60
N ALA A 289 5.40 -7.23 3.58
CA ALA A 289 4.82 -6.46 4.68
C ALA A 289 4.73 -7.28 5.99
N ALA A 290 4.27 -8.54 5.90
CA ALA A 290 4.19 -9.44 7.06
C ALA A 290 5.57 -9.74 7.67
N ARG A 291 6.57 -9.98 6.82
CA ARG A 291 7.96 -10.20 7.27
C ARG A 291 8.54 -8.93 7.90
N THR A 292 8.33 -7.76 7.30
CA THR A 292 8.76 -6.47 7.87
C THR A 292 8.12 -6.25 9.24
N GLY A 293 6.80 -6.53 9.38
CA GLY A 293 6.11 -6.43 10.67
C GLY A 293 6.66 -7.40 11.72
N ARG A 294 6.94 -8.66 11.34
CA ARG A 294 7.57 -9.65 12.20
C ARG A 294 8.95 -9.17 12.69
N ASP A 295 9.78 -8.72 11.77
CA ASP A 295 11.16 -8.32 12.07
C ASP A 295 11.20 -7.07 12.96
N LEU A 296 10.30 -6.11 12.71
CA LEU A 296 10.15 -4.93 13.57
C LEU A 296 9.70 -5.32 14.97
N ARG A 297 8.67 -6.18 15.11
CA ARG A 297 8.21 -6.65 16.43
C ARG A 297 9.33 -7.37 17.19
N SER A 298 10.06 -8.25 16.50
CA SER A 298 11.18 -8.97 17.11
C SER A 298 12.27 -8.02 17.60
N ARG A 299 12.66 -7.02 16.79
CA ARG A 299 13.69 -6.03 17.17
C ARG A 299 13.23 -5.14 18.31
N VAL A 300 11.98 -4.62 18.22
CA VAL A 300 11.40 -3.79 19.28
C VAL A 300 11.33 -4.58 20.58
N PHE A 301 10.82 -5.82 20.54
CA PHE A 301 10.69 -6.65 21.73
C PHE A 301 12.06 -6.96 22.37
N LYS A 302 13.05 -7.35 21.56
CA LYS A 302 14.43 -7.58 22.07
C LYS A 302 15.00 -6.32 22.70
N LYS A 303 14.76 -5.16 22.10
CA LYS A 303 15.25 -3.88 22.64
C LYS A 303 14.56 -3.52 23.95
N VAL A 304 13.22 -3.68 24.02
CA VAL A 304 12.42 -3.38 25.21
C VAL A 304 12.77 -4.31 26.38
N VAL A 305 12.99 -5.60 26.12
CA VAL A 305 13.44 -6.55 27.18
C VAL A 305 14.82 -6.17 27.73
N GLY A 306 15.66 -5.55 26.92
CA GLY A 306 16.97 -5.05 27.35
C GLY A 306 16.96 -3.63 27.95
N PHE A 307 15.80 -3.00 28.15
CA PHE A 307 15.72 -1.69 28.78
C PHE A 307 16.04 -1.75 30.28
N SER A 308 16.64 -0.70 30.80
CA SER A 308 16.69 -0.42 32.21
C SER A 308 15.39 0.22 32.71
N ASN A 309 15.23 0.42 34.02
CA ASN A 309 14.06 1.10 34.56
C ASN A 309 13.95 2.56 34.03
N ALA A 310 15.07 3.21 33.75
CA ALA A 310 15.08 4.56 33.22
C ALA A 310 14.34 4.69 31.88
N GLU A 311 14.53 3.74 30.94
CA GLU A 311 13.81 3.73 29.67
C GLU A 311 12.33 3.37 29.87
N PHE A 312 12.01 2.45 30.80
CA PHE A 312 10.61 2.14 31.12
C PHE A 312 9.84 3.32 31.70
N ASP A 313 10.51 4.16 32.53
CA ASP A 313 9.91 5.38 33.07
C ASP A 313 9.70 6.42 31.96
N HIS A 314 10.63 6.52 31.02
CA HIS A 314 10.53 7.44 29.88
C HIS A 314 9.39 7.05 28.89
N PHE A 315 9.27 5.77 28.55
CA PHE A 315 8.35 5.36 27.48
C PHE A 315 6.94 4.97 27.97
N SER A 316 6.69 4.78 29.20
CA SER A 316 5.48 4.17 29.78
C SER A 316 5.07 2.81 29.15
N THR A 317 4.55 1.89 29.93
CA THR A 317 4.14 0.54 29.47
C THR A 317 3.06 0.59 28.38
N ALA A 318 2.07 1.48 28.54
CA ALA A 318 0.99 1.63 27.57
C ALA A 318 1.49 2.09 26.20
N SER A 319 2.47 3.00 26.18
CA SER A 319 3.12 3.48 24.96
C SER A 319 3.92 2.36 24.28
N LEU A 320 4.69 1.58 25.04
CA LEU A 320 5.46 0.45 24.52
C LEU A 320 4.56 -0.62 23.88
N ILE A 321 3.42 -0.93 24.51
CA ILE A 321 2.43 -1.86 23.93
C ILE A 321 1.91 -1.33 22.60
N THR A 322 1.46 -0.07 22.55
CA THR A 322 0.94 0.53 21.32
C THR A 322 1.97 0.55 20.19
N ARG A 323 3.21 0.92 20.49
CA ARG A 323 4.32 0.96 19.55
C ARG A 323 4.72 -0.43 19.03
N SER A 324 4.60 -1.46 19.89
CA SER A 324 4.90 -2.86 19.53
C SER A 324 3.80 -3.54 18.71
N THR A 325 2.57 -3.03 18.77
CA THR A 325 1.39 -3.62 18.12
C THR A 325 0.82 -2.73 17.02
N ASN A 326 0.07 -1.69 17.39
CA ASN A 326 -0.69 -0.85 16.47
C ASN A 326 0.20 -0.05 15.51
N ASP A 327 1.30 0.55 16.01
CA ASP A 327 2.19 1.34 15.15
C ASP A 327 2.87 0.46 14.11
N ILE A 328 3.32 -0.75 14.48
CA ILE A 328 3.88 -1.70 13.50
C ILE A 328 2.82 -2.19 12.52
N GLN A 329 1.56 -2.36 12.95
CA GLN A 329 0.47 -2.72 12.04
C GLN A 329 0.19 -1.61 11.02
N GLN A 330 0.24 -0.34 11.41
CA GLN A 330 0.10 0.79 10.48
C GLN A 330 1.25 0.83 9.47
N ILE A 331 2.49 0.59 9.92
CA ILE A 331 3.64 0.46 9.03
C ILE A 331 3.43 -0.69 8.03
N GLN A 332 2.98 -1.86 8.50
CA GLN A 332 2.71 -3.02 7.66
C GLN A 332 1.64 -2.71 6.59
N MET A 333 0.55 -2.03 6.96
CA MET A 333 -0.51 -1.63 6.03
C MET A 333 0.01 -0.67 4.97
N LEU A 334 0.80 0.35 5.38
CA LEU A 334 1.42 1.27 4.43
C LEU A 334 2.36 0.56 3.46
N VAL A 335 3.15 -0.42 3.90
CA VAL A 335 4.05 -1.18 3.03
C VAL A 335 3.27 -1.92 1.94
N VAL A 336 2.13 -2.56 2.28
CA VAL A 336 1.26 -3.20 1.28
C VAL A 336 0.76 -2.18 0.26
N MET A 337 0.24 -1.04 0.73
CA MET A 337 -0.29 0.01 -0.15
C MET A 337 0.80 0.62 -1.04
N LEU A 338 1.99 0.85 -0.49
CA LEU A 338 3.12 1.39 -1.23
C LEU A 338 3.55 0.46 -2.36
N LEU A 339 3.70 -0.83 -2.08
CA LEU A 339 4.14 -1.81 -3.06
C LEU A 339 3.07 -2.16 -4.10
N ARG A 340 1.79 -2.01 -3.78
CA ARG A 340 0.67 -2.40 -4.65
C ARG A 340 0.05 -1.22 -5.38
N MET A 341 -0.17 -0.07 -4.71
CA MET A 341 -0.90 1.07 -5.29
C MET A 341 0.05 2.19 -5.71
N VAL A 342 0.98 2.60 -4.82
CA VAL A 342 1.86 3.75 -5.11
C VAL A 342 2.85 3.45 -6.24
N MET A 343 3.31 2.21 -6.36
CA MET A 343 4.19 1.82 -7.46
C MET A 343 3.43 1.57 -8.77
N TYR A 344 2.19 1.07 -8.70
CA TYR A 344 1.37 0.79 -9.87
C TYR A 344 0.87 2.08 -10.56
N ALA A 345 0.40 3.06 -9.78
CA ALA A 345 -0.22 4.26 -10.31
C ALA A 345 0.68 5.09 -11.26
N PRO A 346 1.97 5.35 -10.99
CA PRO A 346 2.84 6.04 -11.93
C PRO A 346 3.08 5.26 -13.23
N ILE A 347 3.15 3.92 -13.15
CA ILE A 347 3.33 3.05 -14.32
C ILE A 347 2.10 3.16 -15.22
N MET A 348 0.91 3.07 -14.63
CA MET A 348 -0.36 3.22 -15.35
C MET A 348 -0.53 4.61 -15.93
N ALA A 349 -0.23 5.66 -15.16
CA ALA A 349 -0.34 7.04 -15.66
C ALA A 349 0.61 7.29 -16.84
N ALA A 350 1.87 6.90 -16.72
CA ALA A 350 2.86 7.06 -17.80
C ALA A 350 2.49 6.24 -19.04
N GLY A 351 2.14 4.96 -18.85
CA GLY A 351 1.72 4.09 -19.94
C GLY A 351 0.43 4.57 -20.63
N GLY A 352 -0.56 5.05 -19.86
CA GLY A 352 -1.79 5.62 -20.37
C GLY A 352 -1.53 6.90 -21.20
N ILE A 353 -0.69 7.80 -20.71
CA ILE A 353 -0.29 9.01 -21.43
C ILE A 353 0.40 8.63 -22.75
N ILE A 354 1.32 7.68 -22.75
CA ILE A 354 2.01 7.22 -23.99
C ILE A 354 0.97 6.67 -25.00
N LYS A 355 0.02 5.86 -24.53
CA LYS A 355 -1.03 5.28 -25.39
C LYS A 355 -1.90 6.38 -26.02
N VAL A 356 -2.31 7.36 -25.23
CA VAL A 356 -3.12 8.50 -25.69
C VAL A 356 -2.42 9.30 -26.80
N PHE A 357 -1.14 9.64 -26.59
CA PHE A 357 -0.36 10.35 -27.62
C PHE A 357 -0.18 9.54 -28.92
N ARG A 358 -0.27 8.22 -28.83
CA ARG A 358 -0.23 7.35 -30.03
C ARG A 358 -1.57 7.20 -30.71
N THR A 359 -2.68 7.38 -29.98
CA THR A 359 -4.03 7.27 -30.54
C THR A 359 -4.45 8.57 -31.26
N ASN A 360 -4.34 9.70 -30.57
CA ASN A 360 -4.67 11.02 -31.17
C ASN A 360 -3.99 12.15 -30.38
N VAL A 361 -3.10 12.87 -31.03
CA VAL A 361 -2.33 13.97 -30.41
C VAL A 361 -3.22 15.18 -30.16
N ASP A 362 -4.14 15.50 -31.10
CA ASP A 362 -4.96 16.71 -31.04
C ASP A 362 -5.94 16.73 -29.87
N MET A 363 -6.38 15.55 -29.39
CA MET A 363 -7.27 15.43 -28.24
C MET A 363 -6.52 15.31 -26.89
N SER A 364 -5.18 15.19 -26.89
CA SER A 364 -4.39 14.95 -25.68
C SER A 364 -4.48 16.07 -24.63
N TRP A 365 -4.80 17.32 -25.04
CA TRP A 365 -5.02 18.44 -24.14
C TRP A 365 -6.18 18.21 -23.16
N ILE A 366 -7.20 17.40 -23.54
CA ILE A 366 -8.34 17.06 -22.70
C ILE A 366 -7.88 16.29 -21.46
N ILE A 367 -6.89 15.42 -21.62
CA ILE A 367 -6.30 14.68 -20.51
C ILE A 367 -5.50 15.62 -19.60
N GLY A 368 -4.76 16.57 -20.19
CA GLY A 368 -4.09 17.62 -19.42
C GLY A 368 -5.09 18.39 -18.55
N LEU A 369 -6.23 18.79 -19.13
CA LEU A 369 -7.31 19.45 -18.40
C LEU A 369 -7.87 18.55 -17.28
N ALA A 370 -8.13 17.27 -17.56
CA ALA A 370 -8.63 16.32 -16.56
C ALA A 370 -7.68 16.19 -15.36
N VAL A 371 -6.39 16.02 -15.62
CA VAL A 371 -5.36 15.92 -14.58
C VAL A 371 -5.29 17.21 -13.75
N VAL A 372 -5.31 18.38 -14.41
CA VAL A 372 -5.30 19.69 -13.71
C VAL A 372 -6.53 19.84 -12.81
N LEU A 373 -7.73 19.52 -13.31
CA LEU A 373 -8.97 19.61 -12.52
C LEU A 373 -8.93 18.69 -11.29
N ILE A 374 -8.42 17.45 -11.45
CA ILE A 374 -8.29 16.50 -10.34
C ILE A 374 -7.27 16.99 -9.33
N LEU A 375 -6.10 17.44 -9.77
CA LEU A 375 -5.07 17.97 -8.87
C LEU A 375 -5.59 19.20 -8.12
N LEU A 376 -6.34 20.08 -8.78
CA LEU A 376 -6.98 21.23 -8.15
C LEU A 376 -8.00 20.80 -7.10
N LEU A 377 -8.87 19.84 -7.42
CA LEU A 377 -9.85 19.28 -6.46
C LEU A 377 -9.16 18.71 -5.23
N VAL A 378 -8.12 17.90 -5.45
CA VAL A 378 -7.35 17.28 -4.36
C VAL A 378 -6.65 18.36 -3.52
N LEU A 379 -6.06 19.37 -4.14
CA LEU A 379 -5.41 20.48 -3.46
C LEU A 379 -6.39 21.25 -2.58
N VAL A 380 -7.57 21.60 -3.11
CA VAL A 380 -8.64 22.27 -2.34
C VAL A 380 -9.06 21.43 -1.15
N LEU A 381 -9.32 20.14 -1.34
CA LEU A 381 -9.67 19.23 -0.24
C LEU A 381 -8.55 19.14 0.80
N PHE A 382 -7.30 19.06 0.36
CA PHE A 382 -6.15 19.03 1.26
C PHE A 382 -6.06 20.29 2.13
N ILE A 383 -6.21 21.47 1.51
CA ILE A 383 -6.18 22.76 2.22
C ILE A 383 -7.35 22.87 3.23
N VAL A 384 -8.54 22.42 2.85
CA VAL A 384 -9.75 22.53 3.69
C VAL A 384 -9.80 21.45 4.78
N ALA A 385 -9.47 20.18 4.46
CA ALA A 385 -9.65 19.06 5.36
C ALA A 385 -8.46 18.83 6.31
N MET A 386 -7.20 19.05 5.88
CA MET A 386 -6.02 18.75 6.70
C MET A 386 -5.96 19.51 8.03
N PRO A 387 -6.24 20.83 8.11
CA PRO A 387 -6.26 21.55 9.38
C PRO A 387 -7.33 20.98 10.32
N LYS A 388 -8.47 20.56 9.77
CA LYS A 388 -9.58 19.99 10.55
C LYS A 388 -9.28 18.58 11.07
N PHE A 389 -8.51 17.76 10.33
CA PHE A 389 -8.04 16.47 10.83
C PHE A 389 -7.13 16.62 12.06
N LYS A 390 -6.27 17.65 12.08
CA LYS A 390 -5.44 17.93 13.26
C LYS A 390 -6.29 18.35 14.46
N ILE A 391 -7.29 19.20 14.24
CA ILE A 391 -8.23 19.61 15.28
C ILE A 391 -9.04 18.43 15.78
N LEU A 392 -9.50 17.55 14.87
CA LEU A 392 -10.24 16.34 15.21
C LEU A 392 -9.43 15.45 16.17
N GLN A 393 -8.14 15.26 15.92
CA GLN A 393 -7.28 14.47 16.80
C GLN A 393 -7.24 15.08 18.22
N ASN A 394 -7.04 16.38 18.34
CA ASN A 394 -7.05 17.06 19.63
C ASN A 394 -8.40 16.92 20.37
N MET A 395 -9.53 16.91 19.62
CA MET A 395 -10.86 16.70 20.21
C MET A 395 -11.05 15.26 20.72
N VAL A 396 -10.54 14.26 19.98
CA VAL A 396 -10.50 12.86 20.43
C VAL A 396 -9.68 12.70 21.69
N ASP A 397 -8.50 13.32 21.75
CA ASP A 397 -7.61 13.26 22.92
C ASP A 397 -8.28 13.92 24.13
N ARG A 398 -8.97 15.06 23.96
CA ARG A 398 -9.74 15.72 24.99
C ARG A 398 -10.91 14.84 25.49
N LEU A 399 -11.65 14.21 24.58
CA LEU A 399 -12.73 13.28 24.95
C LEU A 399 -12.20 12.10 25.75
N ASN A 400 -11.09 11.50 25.31
CA ASN A 400 -10.42 10.39 25.99
C ASN A 400 -9.94 10.80 27.39
N LEU A 401 -9.41 12.02 27.57
CA LEU A 401 -8.99 12.55 28.85
C LEU A 401 -10.20 12.63 29.81
N VAL A 402 -11.28 13.29 29.39
CA VAL A 402 -12.53 13.42 30.17
C VAL A 402 -13.08 12.06 30.54
N THR A 403 -13.14 11.13 29.58
CA THR A 403 -13.64 9.76 29.81
C THR A 403 -12.77 9.01 30.83
N ARG A 404 -11.45 9.12 30.74
CA ARG A 404 -10.53 8.48 31.69
C ARG A 404 -10.69 9.04 33.10
N GLU A 405 -10.79 10.36 33.23
CA GLU A 405 -11.01 11.01 34.54
C GLU A 405 -12.32 10.54 35.19
N ILE A 406 -13.42 10.51 34.42
CA ILE A 406 -14.72 10.02 34.89
C ILE A 406 -14.65 8.56 35.32
N LEU A 407 -14.07 7.67 34.49
CA LEU A 407 -14.00 6.24 34.81
C LEU A 407 -13.07 5.97 36.00
N THR A 408 -11.96 6.67 36.13
CA THR A 408 -11.04 6.51 37.26
C THR A 408 -11.62 7.08 38.54
N GLY A 409 -12.31 8.22 38.44
CA GLY A 409 -12.94 8.93 39.57
C GLY A 409 -14.41 8.54 39.86
N LEU A 410 -14.95 7.46 39.28
CA LEU A 410 -16.38 7.14 39.35
C LEU A 410 -16.91 7.04 40.77
N SER A 411 -16.17 6.45 41.70
CA SER A 411 -16.54 6.38 43.14
C SER A 411 -16.60 7.76 43.79
N VAL A 412 -15.70 8.67 43.43
CA VAL A 412 -15.68 10.05 43.92
C VAL A 412 -16.88 10.82 43.38
N ILE A 413 -17.13 10.71 42.07
CA ILE A 413 -18.27 11.37 41.39
C ILE A 413 -19.57 10.97 42.06
N ARG A 414 -19.77 9.66 42.38
CA ARG A 414 -20.95 9.14 43.06
C ARG A 414 -21.02 9.59 44.52
N ALA A 415 -19.89 9.60 45.23
CA ALA A 415 -19.85 10.03 46.62
C ALA A 415 -20.21 11.50 46.78
N PHE A 416 -19.88 12.35 45.81
CA PHE A 416 -20.19 13.77 45.82
C PHE A 416 -21.45 14.14 45.01
N SER A 417 -22.15 13.18 44.39
CA SER A 417 -23.39 13.40 43.59
C SER A 417 -23.22 14.41 42.46
N THR A 418 -22.05 14.37 41.78
CA THR A 418 -21.68 15.31 40.72
C THR A 418 -21.85 14.72 39.29
N GLU A 419 -22.64 13.64 39.13
CA GLU A 419 -22.85 12.93 37.86
C GLU A 419 -23.33 13.87 36.76
N LYS A 420 -24.32 14.74 37.04
CA LYS A 420 -24.88 15.69 36.06
C LYS A 420 -23.84 16.71 35.57
N TYR A 421 -22.89 17.08 36.42
CA TYR A 421 -21.79 17.97 36.01
C TYR A 421 -20.84 17.29 35.05
N GLU A 422 -20.46 16.04 35.36
CA GLU A 422 -19.54 15.26 34.52
C GLU A 422 -20.20 14.84 33.21
N GLU A 423 -21.51 14.49 33.22
CA GLU A 423 -22.28 14.24 31.99
C GLU A 423 -22.27 15.45 31.07
N LYS A 424 -22.47 16.68 31.61
CA LYS A 424 -22.42 17.89 30.81
C LYS A 424 -21.05 18.19 30.28
N ARG A 425 -20.00 17.90 31.07
CA ARG A 425 -18.60 18.06 30.65
C ARG A 425 -18.25 17.13 29.50
N PHE A 426 -18.67 15.86 29.60
CA PHE A 426 -18.53 14.87 28.54
C PHE A 426 -19.34 15.28 27.27
N ASP A 427 -20.60 15.66 27.45
CA ASP A 427 -21.47 16.05 26.32
C ASP A 427 -20.91 17.26 25.55
N ASN A 428 -20.34 18.24 26.23
CA ASN A 428 -19.67 19.37 25.56
C ASN A 428 -18.48 18.92 24.71
N ALA A 429 -17.60 18.07 25.28
CA ALA A 429 -16.47 17.54 24.53
C ALA A 429 -16.92 16.67 23.34
N ASN A 430 -17.97 15.88 23.51
CA ASN A 430 -18.57 15.04 22.48
C ASN A 430 -19.23 15.88 21.37
N LYS A 431 -19.94 16.96 21.72
CA LYS A 431 -20.52 17.89 20.74
C LYS A 431 -19.47 18.62 19.90
N ASP A 432 -18.38 19.04 20.51
CA ASP A 432 -17.27 19.68 19.79
C ASP A 432 -16.63 18.70 18.80
N LEU A 433 -16.39 17.45 19.22
CA LEU A 433 -15.92 16.36 18.38
C LEU A 433 -16.89 16.08 17.23
N MET A 434 -18.19 15.97 17.53
CA MET A 434 -19.25 15.70 16.55
C MET A 434 -19.30 16.80 15.48
N LYS A 435 -19.28 18.09 15.85
CA LYS A 435 -19.30 19.23 14.91
C LYS A 435 -18.09 19.19 13.96
N THR A 436 -16.92 18.94 14.50
CA THR A 436 -15.68 18.88 13.70
C THR A 436 -15.68 17.67 12.77
N ASN A 437 -16.13 16.52 13.26
CA ASN A 437 -16.25 15.29 12.46
C ASN A 437 -17.29 15.44 11.35
N LEU A 438 -18.43 16.07 11.65
CA LEU A 438 -19.48 16.34 10.66
C LEU A 438 -18.95 17.23 9.53
N PHE A 439 -18.17 18.27 9.84
CA PHE A 439 -17.55 19.13 8.84
C PHE A 439 -16.59 18.35 7.93
N VAL A 440 -15.70 17.54 8.52
CA VAL A 440 -14.74 16.71 7.78
C VAL A 440 -15.47 15.70 6.89
N ASN A 441 -16.47 15.00 7.44
CA ASN A 441 -17.25 14.03 6.67
C ASN A 441 -18.03 14.68 5.53
N ARG A 442 -18.65 15.85 5.75
CA ARG A 442 -19.31 16.60 4.68
C ARG A 442 -18.34 16.98 3.56
N ALA A 443 -17.16 17.52 3.89
CA ALA A 443 -16.15 17.86 2.91
C ALA A 443 -15.70 16.62 2.11
N MET A 444 -15.49 15.48 2.78
CA MET A 444 -15.13 14.22 2.12
C MET A 444 -16.25 13.64 1.27
N THR A 445 -17.51 13.79 1.69
CA THR A 445 -18.69 13.32 0.94
C THR A 445 -18.83 14.04 -0.38
N PHE A 446 -18.46 15.33 -0.46
CA PHE A 446 -18.50 16.10 -1.71
C PHE A 446 -17.45 15.63 -2.73
N MET A 447 -16.42 14.94 -2.32
CA MET A 447 -15.32 14.51 -3.20
C MET A 447 -15.82 13.61 -4.34
N MET A 448 -16.58 12.54 -4.00
CA MET A 448 -17.03 11.58 -5.02
C MET A 448 -18.01 12.18 -6.06
N PRO A 449 -19.05 12.94 -5.66
CA PRO A 449 -19.92 13.61 -6.63
C PRO A 449 -19.19 14.60 -7.55
N VAL A 450 -18.26 15.40 -7.00
CA VAL A 450 -17.48 16.35 -7.82
C VAL A 450 -16.54 15.59 -8.76
N MET A 451 -15.92 14.51 -8.29
CA MET A 451 -15.13 13.62 -9.16
C MET A 451 -15.95 13.04 -10.31
N MET A 452 -17.17 12.52 -10.01
CA MET A 452 -18.06 12.02 -11.05
C MET A 452 -18.46 13.11 -12.03
N LEU A 453 -18.71 14.34 -11.56
CA LEU A 453 -18.99 15.48 -12.42
C LEU A 453 -17.80 15.77 -13.35
N VAL A 454 -16.57 15.79 -12.83
CA VAL A 454 -15.37 15.98 -13.65
C VAL A 454 -15.21 14.85 -14.66
N MET A 455 -15.33 13.59 -14.23
CA MET A 455 -15.20 12.43 -15.11
C MET A 455 -16.23 12.45 -16.24
N ASN A 456 -17.50 12.65 -15.91
CA ASN A 456 -18.56 12.72 -16.92
C ASN A 456 -18.41 13.95 -17.82
N GLY A 457 -18.00 15.10 -17.27
CA GLY A 457 -17.73 16.31 -18.05
C GLY A 457 -16.58 16.11 -19.05
N ILE A 458 -15.52 15.45 -18.63
CA ILE A 458 -14.39 15.08 -19.51
C ILE A 458 -14.85 14.07 -20.58
N THR A 459 -15.67 13.07 -20.21
CA THR A 459 -16.24 12.13 -21.18
C THR A 459 -17.10 12.84 -22.23
N ILE A 460 -17.97 13.78 -21.84
CA ILE A 460 -18.75 14.57 -22.77
C ILE A 460 -17.85 15.39 -23.71
N LEU A 461 -16.77 15.98 -23.16
CA LEU A 461 -15.81 16.75 -23.94
C LEU A 461 -15.05 15.87 -24.95
N ILE A 462 -14.68 14.65 -24.56
CA ILE A 462 -14.08 13.67 -25.47
C ILE A 462 -15.05 13.27 -26.57
N VAL A 463 -16.32 12.97 -26.23
CA VAL A 463 -17.34 12.59 -27.20
C VAL A 463 -17.63 13.74 -28.15
N TRP A 464 -17.71 14.98 -27.64
CA TRP A 464 -17.95 16.17 -28.47
C TRP A 464 -16.82 16.39 -29.49
N ASN A 465 -15.57 16.41 -29.05
CA ASN A 465 -14.42 16.60 -29.94
C ASN A 465 -14.17 15.37 -30.82
N GLY A 466 -14.37 14.16 -30.28
CA GLY A 466 -14.22 12.91 -31.02
C GLY A 466 -15.26 12.77 -32.13
N ALA A 467 -16.52 13.18 -31.90
CA ALA A 467 -17.54 13.19 -32.94
C ALA A 467 -17.17 14.11 -34.12
N HIS A 468 -16.62 15.30 -33.82
CA HIS A 468 -16.11 16.18 -34.90
C HIS A 468 -14.89 15.57 -35.58
N GLY A 469 -14.03 14.89 -34.85
CA GLY A 469 -12.88 14.16 -35.40
C GLY A 469 -13.30 13.01 -36.32
N ILE A 470 -14.40 12.32 -35.98
CA ILE A 470 -14.97 11.24 -36.79
C ILE A 470 -15.63 11.80 -38.03
N ASP A 471 -16.40 12.88 -37.88
CA ASP A 471 -17.06 13.57 -39.00
C ASP A 471 -16.04 14.11 -40.01
N ASN A 472 -14.90 14.60 -39.52
CA ASN A 472 -13.78 15.06 -40.35
C ASN A 472 -12.87 13.92 -40.85
N GLY A 473 -13.15 12.65 -40.48
CA GLY A 473 -12.35 11.49 -40.87
C GLY A 473 -10.99 11.34 -40.19
N ASN A 474 -10.71 12.10 -39.14
CA ASN A 474 -9.42 12.08 -38.43
C ASN A 474 -9.36 11.05 -37.28
N MET A 475 -10.48 10.35 -37.02
CA MET A 475 -10.60 9.40 -35.91
C MET A 475 -11.69 8.37 -36.20
N GLN A 476 -11.52 7.15 -35.71
CA GLN A 476 -12.56 6.10 -35.74
C GLN A 476 -13.32 6.03 -34.40
N VAL A 477 -14.53 5.45 -34.42
CA VAL A 477 -15.38 5.33 -33.21
C VAL A 477 -14.71 4.51 -32.12
N GLY A 478 -14.04 3.40 -32.48
CA GLY A 478 -13.33 2.56 -31.52
C GLY A 478 -12.18 3.30 -30.85
N ASP A 479 -11.47 4.18 -31.56
CA ASP A 479 -10.37 4.98 -31.02
C ASP A 479 -10.89 5.99 -29.98
N MET A 480 -12.06 6.63 -30.25
CA MET A 480 -12.72 7.47 -29.25
C MET A 480 -13.09 6.68 -28.00
N MET A 481 -13.60 5.45 -28.14
CA MET A 481 -13.90 4.57 -27.01
C MET A 481 -12.66 4.17 -26.21
N ALA A 482 -11.56 3.84 -26.90
CA ALA A 482 -10.27 3.55 -26.26
C ALA A 482 -9.72 4.79 -25.52
N PHE A 483 -9.82 5.98 -26.12
CA PHE A 483 -9.41 7.25 -25.54
C PHE A 483 -10.16 7.56 -24.24
N ILE A 484 -11.47 7.32 -24.18
CA ILE A 484 -12.27 7.44 -22.96
C ILE A 484 -11.74 6.49 -21.89
N GLN A 485 -11.47 5.22 -22.23
CA GLN A 485 -10.98 4.23 -21.27
C GLN A 485 -9.58 4.58 -20.76
N TYR A 486 -8.65 5.01 -21.61
CA TYR A 486 -7.32 5.49 -21.18
C TYR A 486 -7.43 6.68 -20.25
N THR A 487 -8.29 7.65 -20.58
CA THR A 487 -8.52 8.83 -19.74
C THR A 487 -9.01 8.42 -18.35
N MET A 488 -9.97 7.48 -18.28
CA MET A 488 -10.46 6.95 -17.00
C MET A 488 -9.37 6.23 -16.20
N GLN A 489 -8.52 5.44 -16.84
CA GLN A 489 -7.40 4.76 -16.18
C GLN A 489 -6.37 5.76 -15.63
N ILE A 490 -6.05 6.81 -16.38
CA ILE A 490 -5.15 7.90 -15.95
C ILE A 490 -5.75 8.60 -14.72
N ILE A 491 -7.02 9.00 -14.77
CA ILE A 491 -7.74 9.65 -13.67
C ILE A 491 -7.72 8.77 -12.41
N MET A 492 -8.03 7.47 -12.53
CA MET A 492 -8.01 6.52 -11.43
C MET A 492 -6.62 6.34 -10.83
N SER A 493 -5.57 6.39 -11.65
CA SER A 493 -4.17 6.32 -11.19
C SER A 493 -3.81 7.53 -10.31
N PHE A 494 -4.19 8.73 -10.70
CA PHE A 494 -4.01 9.93 -9.86
C PHE A 494 -4.79 9.85 -8.54
N LEU A 495 -6.02 9.34 -8.57
CA LEU A 495 -6.82 9.12 -7.37
C LEU A 495 -6.16 8.13 -6.39
N MET A 496 -5.58 7.04 -6.89
CA MET A 496 -4.85 6.08 -6.05
C MET A 496 -3.69 6.76 -5.30
N ILE A 497 -2.91 7.60 -5.98
CA ILE A 497 -1.82 8.36 -5.35
C ILE A 497 -2.37 9.29 -4.27
N CYS A 498 -3.48 9.99 -4.54
CA CYS A 498 -4.10 10.90 -3.57
C CYS A 498 -4.62 10.17 -2.32
N MET A 499 -5.27 9.01 -2.48
CA MET A 499 -5.74 8.21 -1.34
C MET A 499 -4.60 7.79 -0.40
N VAL A 500 -3.50 7.35 -0.97
CA VAL A 500 -2.34 6.93 -0.16
C VAL A 500 -1.68 8.12 0.54
N SER A 501 -1.70 9.31 -0.07
CA SER A 501 -1.14 10.53 0.51
C SER A 501 -1.81 10.92 1.85
N ILE A 502 -3.08 10.55 2.06
CA ILE A 502 -3.80 10.79 3.33
C ILE A 502 -3.30 9.83 4.44
N MET A 503 -2.91 8.61 4.12
CA MET A 503 -2.45 7.61 5.09
C MET A 503 -0.96 7.73 5.42
N LEU A 504 -0.19 8.33 4.53
CA LEU A 504 1.26 8.45 4.64
C LEU A 504 1.73 9.16 5.93
N PRO A 505 1.14 10.30 6.37
CA PRO A 505 1.54 10.97 7.60
C PRO A 505 1.35 10.11 8.85
N ARG A 506 0.27 9.35 8.94
CA ARG A 506 -0.02 8.46 10.09
C ARG A 506 1.05 7.38 10.23
N ALA A 507 1.37 6.72 9.13
CA ALA A 507 2.39 5.68 9.14
C ALA A 507 3.81 6.25 9.33
N ALA A 508 4.06 7.50 8.91
CA ALA A 508 5.33 8.18 9.17
C ALA A 508 5.52 8.43 10.68
N VAL A 509 4.48 8.90 11.37
CA VAL A 509 4.50 9.07 12.84
C VAL A 509 4.68 7.73 13.55
N ALA A 510 3.98 6.68 13.11
CA ALA A 510 4.15 5.33 13.66
C ALA A 510 5.59 4.81 13.47
N ALA A 511 6.18 5.05 12.29
CA ALA A 511 7.56 4.68 12.00
C ALA A 511 8.56 5.47 12.87
N ASP A 512 8.32 6.77 13.10
CA ASP A 512 9.18 7.59 13.97
C ASP A 512 9.12 7.10 15.42
N ARG A 513 7.94 6.73 15.94
CA ARG A 513 7.79 6.18 17.29
C ARG A 513 8.48 4.82 17.48
N VAL A 514 8.39 3.96 16.47
CA VAL A 514 9.09 2.65 16.50
C VAL A 514 10.60 2.86 16.43
N ASP A 515 11.06 3.76 15.58
CA ASP A 515 12.49 4.08 15.42
C ASP A 515 13.08 4.72 16.67
N GLU A 516 12.31 5.51 17.42
CA GLU A 516 12.69 6.08 18.71
C GLU A 516 13.05 4.98 19.71
N ILE A 517 12.26 3.90 19.81
CA ILE A 517 12.59 2.73 20.63
C ILE A 517 13.88 2.05 20.13
N LEU A 518 13.97 1.81 18.81
CA LEU A 518 15.11 1.11 18.23
C LEU A 518 16.42 1.90 18.30
N ALA A 519 16.34 3.22 18.31
CA ALA A 519 17.47 4.14 18.39
C ALA A 519 17.84 4.50 19.83
N SER A 520 16.96 4.23 20.83
CA SER A 520 17.26 4.54 22.23
C SER A 520 18.51 3.79 22.69
N LYS A 521 19.37 4.48 23.40
CA LYS A 521 20.52 3.88 24.07
C LYS A 521 20.05 3.38 25.43
N THR A 522 20.38 2.15 25.78
CA THR A 522 20.13 1.60 27.12
C THR A 522 21.12 2.26 28.08
N ALA A 523 20.61 2.75 29.22
CA ALA A 523 21.46 3.42 30.20
C ALA A 523 22.45 2.47 30.86
N ILE A 524 22.07 1.19 30.99
CA ILE A 524 22.88 0.16 31.64
C ILE A 524 23.24 -0.91 30.61
N GLU A 525 24.51 -0.99 30.28
CA GLU A 525 25.08 -2.00 29.39
C GLU A 525 26.09 -2.86 30.11
N ASP A 526 26.26 -4.10 29.67
CA ASP A 526 27.31 -4.96 30.20
C ASP A 526 28.69 -4.47 29.72
N PRO A 527 29.74 -4.59 30.51
CA PRO A 527 31.07 -4.18 30.09
C PRO A 527 31.60 -5.03 28.93
N GLU A 528 32.43 -4.43 28.05
CA GLU A 528 33.00 -5.13 26.89
C GLU A 528 33.89 -6.32 27.32
N ASN A 529 34.58 -6.21 28.46
CA ASN A 529 35.41 -7.24 29.05
C ASN A 529 34.95 -7.51 30.50
N PRO A 530 33.89 -8.30 30.71
CA PRO A 530 33.37 -8.55 32.04
C PRO A 530 34.33 -9.34 32.90
N GLU A 531 34.42 -8.93 34.16
CA GLU A 531 35.07 -9.73 35.19
C GLU A 531 34.15 -10.90 35.59
N THR A 532 34.72 -11.93 36.16
CA THR A 532 33.98 -13.04 36.77
C THR A 532 34.10 -13.00 38.28
N LEU A 533 33.00 -13.36 38.97
CA LEU A 533 33.01 -13.43 40.41
C LEU A 533 34.04 -14.49 40.94
N PRO A 534 34.71 -14.21 42.06
CA PRO A 534 35.69 -15.14 42.64
C PRO A 534 35.09 -16.53 42.90
N ALA A 535 35.87 -17.58 42.68
CA ALA A 535 35.43 -18.94 42.97
C ALA A 535 35.16 -19.09 44.48
N GLY A 536 33.97 -19.57 44.84
CA GLY A 536 33.54 -19.69 46.21
C GLY A 536 32.94 -18.42 46.82
N SER A 537 32.49 -17.48 45.99
CA SER A 537 31.71 -16.32 46.40
C SER A 537 30.47 -16.74 47.22
N LYS A 538 30.19 -15.99 48.27
CA LYS A 538 29.10 -16.28 49.26
C LYS A 538 28.04 -15.18 49.29
N GLY A 539 28.16 -14.15 48.44
CA GLY A 539 27.21 -13.09 48.37
C GLY A 539 27.39 -11.98 49.40
N GLU A 540 28.62 -11.62 49.79
CA GLU A 540 28.86 -10.42 50.57
C GLU A 540 28.53 -9.17 49.74
N VAL A 541 27.67 -8.28 50.27
CA VAL A 541 27.29 -7.04 49.57
C VAL A 541 27.84 -5.84 50.34
N VAL A 542 28.65 -5.01 49.64
CA VAL A 542 29.28 -3.81 50.23
C VAL A 542 28.79 -2.58 49.46
N PHE A 543 28.24 -1.64 50.22
CA PHE A 543 28.01 -0.27 49.74
C PHE A 543 29.19 0.59 50.16
N ASP A 544 29.93 1.15 49.19
CA ASP A 544 31.12 1.93 49.43
C ASP A 544 30.93 3.39 49.02
N HIS A 545 30.51 4.22 49.96
CA HIS A 545 30.23 5.66 49.80
C HIS A 545 29.28 5.98 48.63
N VAL A 546 28.13 5.28 48.56
CA VAL A 546 27.20 5.32 47.44
C VAL A 546 26.33 6.57 47.50
N ASN A 547 26.30 7.31 46.39
CA ASN A 547 25.35 8.37 46.10
C ASN A 547 24.48 7.98 44.93
N PHE A 548 23.20 8.33 44.98
CA PHE A 548 22.30 8.03 43.89
C PHE A 548 21.27 9.13 43.64
N ARG A 549 21.07 9.44 42.35
CA ARG A 549 20.04 10.35 41.83
C ARG A 549 19.32 9.70 40.66
N TYR A 550 17.97 9.81 40.65
CA TYR A 550 17.19 9.32 39.53
C TYR A 550 17.46 10.15 38.25
N PRO A 551 17.42 9.56 37.06
CA PRO A 551 17.58 10.28 35.81
C PRO A 551 16.57 11.44 35.70
N GLY A 552 17.07 12.66 35.46
CA GLY A 552 16.27 13.87 35.36
C GLY A 552 15.90 14.56 36.69
N ALA A 553 16.28 13.97 37.85
CA ALA A 553 16.11 14.66 39.13
C ALA A 553 17.23 15.68 39.36
N GLU A 554 16.93 16.72 40.15
CA GLU A 554 17.90 17.77 40.48
C GLU A 554 18.77 17.40 41.71
N GLU A 555 18.20 16.61 42.64
CA GLU A 555 18.86 16.25 43.92
C GLU A 555 19.09 14.77 44.04
N ASP A 556 20.11 14.40 44.83
CA ASP A 556 20.38 12.99 45.19
C ASP A 556 19.31 12.47 46.16
N VAL A 557 18.89 11.22 45.98
CA VAL A 557 17.95 10.50 46.87
C VAL A 557 18.71 9.71 47.95
N LEU A 558 19.94 9.30 47.66
CA LEU A 558 20.83 8.61 48.61
C LEU A 558 22.15 9.37 48.66
N HIS A 559 22.63 9.59 49.92
CA HIS A 559 23.82 10.38 50.17
C HIS A 559 24.78 9.55 51.05
N ASP A 560 25.98 9.28 50.55
CA ASP A 560 27.12 8.69 51.25
C ASP A 560 26.75 7.42 52.02
N ILE A 561 26.07 6.48 51.36
CA ILE A 561 25.65 5.21 51.94
C ILE A 561 26.86 4.24 52.02
N HIS A 562 27.20 3.87 53.25
CA HIS A 562 28.30 2.94 53.50
C HIS A 562 27.92 1.86 54.54
N PHE A 563 27.88 0.59 54.09
CA PHE A 563 27.67 -0.58 54.97
C PHE A 563 28.08 -1.87 54.27
N THR A 564 28.18 -2.95 55.07
CA THR A 564 28.44 -4.30 54.56
C THR A 564 27.36 -5.27 55.03
N ALA A 565 26.71 -5.98 54.15
CA ALA A 565 25.82 -7.09 54.44
C ALA A 565 26.56 -8.41 54.21
N LYS A 566 26.64 -9.28 55.26
CA LYS A 566 27.50 -10.48 55.28
C LYS A 566 26.72 -11.77 55.09
N PRO A 567 27.29 -12.78 54.48
CA PRO A 567 26.73 -14.13 54.39
C PRO A 567 26.36 -14.68 55.78
N GLY A 568 25.24 -15.40 55.86
CA GLY A 568 24.71 -15.96 57.11
C GLY A 568 24.06 -14.91 58.04
N GLN A 569 23.97 -13.65 57.65
CA GLN A 569 23.39 -12.59 58.46
C GLN A 569 22.18 -11.93 57.75
N THR A 570 21.25 -11.47 58.59
CA THR A 570 20.13 -10.63 58.14
C THR A 570 20.46 -9.17 58.36
N THR A 571 20.56 -8.38 57.25
CA THR A 571 20.67 -6.94 57.29
C THR A 571 19.32 -6.33 57.04
N ALA A 572 18.74 -5.66 58.00
CA ALA A 572 17.44 -5.02 57.90
C ALA A 572 17.59 -3.53 57.60
N ILE A 573 16.73 -2.99 56.74
CA ILE A 573 16.69 -1.56 56.40
C ILE A 573 15.33 -0.99 56.81
N ILE A 574 15.36 0.02 57.70
CA ILE A 574 14.14 0.70 58.20
C ILE A 574 14.29 2.22 58.05
N GLY A 575 13.21 2.94 58.09
CA GLY A 575 13.17 4.42 58.00
C GLY A 575 11.80 4.95 57.62
N SER A 576 11.62 6.25 57.65
CA SER A 576 10.39 6.93 57.31
C SER A 576 9.95 6.66 55.85
N THR A 577 8.69 6.95 55.52
CA THR A 577 8.22 6.87 54.11
C THR A 577 8.97 7.91 53.29
N GLY A 578 9.51 7.53 52.14
CA GLY A 578 10.32 8.41 51.31
C GLY A 578 11.81 8.49 51.65
N SER A 579 12.31 7.78 52.71
CA SER A 579 13.72 7.81 53.11
C SER A 579 14.72 7.11 52.14
N GLY A 580 14.25 6.54 51.03
CA GLY A 580 15.11 5.91 50.01
C GLY A 580 15.31 4.40 50.15
N LYS A 581 14.57 3.69 50.99
CA LYS A 581 14.72 2.23 51.25
C LYS A 581 14.62 1.36 50.02
N SER A 582 13.54 1.47 49.25
CA SER A 582 13.34 0.70 48.01
C SER A 582 14.35 1.14 46.92
N THR A 583 14.74 2.40 46.90
CA THR A 583 15.79 2.91 46.02
C THR A 583 17.10 2.19 46.29
N LEU A 584 17.50 2.08 47.56
CA LEU A 584 18.73 1.43 47.99
C LEU A 584 18.79 -0.04 47.53
N VAL A 585 17.73 -0.82 47.79
CA VAL A 585 17.73 -2.26 47.43
C VAL A 585 17.61 -2.50 45.93
N ASN A 586 17.03 -1.52 45.14
CA ASN A 586 16.97 -1.56 43.67
C ASN A 586 18.33 -1.35 42.99
N LEU A 587 19.33 -0.79 43.70
CA LEU A 587 20.67 -0.64 43.18
C LEU A 587 21.46 -1.94 43.18
N ILE A 588 21.14 -2.90 44.08
CA ILE A 588 21.87 -4.17 44.18
C ILE A 588 21.69 -5.03 42.89
N PRO A 589 20.46 -5.25 42.32
CA PRO A 589 20.30 -5.95 41.06
C PRO A 589 20.68 -5.11 39.83
N ARG A 590 21.29 -3.94 40.03
CA ARG A 590 21.70 -2.99 39.01
C ARG A 590 20.53 -2.62 38.11
N PHE A 591 19.38 -2.20 38.75
CA PHE A 591 18.27 -1.60 38.01
C PHE A 591 18.54 -0.14 37.65
N TYR A 592 19.44 0.47 38.37
CA TYR A 592 20.09 1.76 38.16
C TYR A 592 21.54 1.68 38.51
N ASP A 593 22.39 2.44 37.83
CA ASP A 593 23.80 2.61 38.24
C ASP A 593 23.91 3.77 39.27
N VAL A 594 24.81 3.65 40.20
CA VAL A 594 25.09 4.69 41.20
C VAL A 594 25.69 5.93 40.56
N THR A 595 25.40 7.12 41.11
CA THR A 595 25.95 8.41 40.62
C THR A 595 27.31 8.73 41.27
N GLY A 596 27.61 8.13 42.41
CA GLY A 596 28.88 8.23 43.09
C GLY A 596 29.14 7.00 43.97
N GLY A 597 30.38 6.70 44.27
CA GLY A 597 30.77 5.48 44.99
C GLY A 597 30.61 4.20 44.15
N ARG A 598 30.51 3.05 44.83
CA ARG A 598 30.38 1.74 44.17
C ARG A 598 29.65 0.74 45.09
N ILE A 599 29.07 -0.28 44.45
CA ILE A 599 28.47 -1.42 45.10
C ILE A 599 29.30 -2.65 44.69
N LEU A 600 29.78 -3.40 45.70
CA LEU A 600 30.58 -4.59 45.46
C LEU A 600 29.76 -5.82 45.85
N ILE A 601 29.91 -6.90 45.12
CA ILE A 601 29.47 -8.23 45.46
C ILE A 601 30.72 -9.14 45.52
N ASP A 602 30.98 -9.74 46.69
CA ASP A 602 32.18 -10.57 46.93
C ASP A 602 33.47 -9.84 46.48
N GLY A 603 33.53 -8.53 46.73
CA GLY A 603 34.70 -7.67 46.44
C GLY A 603 34.76 -7.14 45.01
N THR A 604 33.89 -7.57 44.05
CA THR A 604 33.89 -7.11 42.67
C THR A 604 32.77 -6.06 42.45
N ASP A 605 33.06 -4.97 41.74
CA ASP A 605 32.08 -3.93 41.42
C ASP A 605 31.01 -4.52 40.49
N ILE A 606 29.73 -4.32 40.84
CA ILE A 606 28.58 -4.82 40.05
C ILE A 606 28.53 -4.26 38.63
N ARG A 607 29.29 -3.20 38.33
CA ARG A 607 29.40 -2.61 36.97
C ARG A 607 30.41 -3.33 36.09
N GLU A 608 31.36 -4.09 36.72
CA GLU A 608 32.42 -4.80 36.01
C GLU A 608 32.06 -6.25 35.66
N ILE A 609 30.96 -6.76 36.18
CA ILE A 609 30.37 -8.07 35.84
C ILE A 609 29.16 -7.96 34.95
N THR A 610 28.78 -9.04 34.26
CA THR A 610 27.54 -9.04 33.49
C THR A 610 26.32 -8.98 34.39
N GLN A 611 25.26 -8.29 33.93
CA GLN A 611 23.99 -8.26 34.65
C GLN A 611 23.39 -9.64 34.86
N HIS A 612 23.67 -10.58 33.95
CA HIS A 612 23.21 -11.98 34.07
C HIS A 612 23.90 -12.67 35.26
N GLU A 613 25.24 -12.62 35.35
CA GLU A 613 26.00 -13.21 36.41
C GLU A 613 25.65 -12.60 37.78
N LEU A 614 25.52 -11.25 37.84
CA LEU A 614 25.05 -10.57 39.04
C LEU A 614 23.68 -11.10 39.50
N ARG A 615 22.70 -11.05 38.56
CA ARG A 615 21.32 -11.42 38.91
C ARG A 615 21.14 -12.90 39.20
N ASP A 616 22.00 -13.76 38.69
CA ASP A 616 21.97 -15.18 39.03
C ASP A 616 22.24 -15.42 40.51
N LYS A 617 23.04 -14.56 41.13
CA LYS A 617 23.34 -14.62 42.58
C LYS A 617 22.21 -14.07 43.45
N LEU A 618 21.24 -13.37 42.88
CA LEU A 618 20.21 -12.63 43.62
C LEU A 618 18.83 -13.31 43.57
N GLY A 619 18.17 -13.41 44.71
CA GLY A 619 16.75 -13.73 44.85
C GLY A 619 15.98 -12.48 45.27
N TYR A 620 15.33 -11.80 44.34
CA TYR A 620 14.68 -10.52 44.57
C TYR A 620 13.16 -10.67 44.68
N VAL A 621 12.58 -10.16 45.77
CA VAL A 621 11.14 -10.13 46.04
C VAL A 621 10.70 -8.65 46.11
N PRO A 622 10.00 -8.12 45.09
CA PRO A 622 9.56 -6.74 45.10
C PRO A 622 8.44 -6.47 46.09
N GLN A 623 8.27 -5.21 46.47
CA GLN A 623 7.20 -4.76 47.37
C GLN A 623 5.81 -5.16 46.89
N LYS A 624 5.53 -5.06 45.59
CA LYS A 624 4.31 -5.60 44.99
C LYS A 624 4.60 -6.91 44.29
N GLY A 625 4.12 -8.02 44.88
CA GLY A 625 4.27 -9.34 44.27
C GLY A 625 3.62 -9.39 42.87
N VAL A 626 4.43 -9.62 41.83
CA VAL A 626 4.00 -9.76 40.44
C VAL A 626 3.99 -11.24 40.06
N LEU A 627 2.81 -11.74 39.64
CA LEU A 627 2.65 -13.10 39.13
C LEU A 627 2.34 -13.06 37.64
N PHE A 628 2.90 -14.01 36.91
CA PHE A 628 2.64 -14.20 35.49
C PHE A 628 1.44 -15.12 35.27
N SER A 629 0.74 -14.93 34.17
CA SER A 629 -0.30 -15.85 33.72
C SER A 629 0.30 -17.24 33.47
N GLY A 630 -0.34 -18.26 34.01
CA GLY A 630 0.13 -19.64 33.94
C GLY A 630 -0.41 -20.46 35.12
N THR A 631 0.40 -21.29 35.71
CA THR A 631 0.06 -22.11 36.89
C THR A 631 0.81 -21.63 38.15
N ILE A 632 0.47 -22.08 39.32
CA ILE A 632 1.23 -21.83 40.52
C ILE A 632 2.65 -22.42 40.38
N GLU A 633 2.77 -23.65 39.88
CA GLU A 633 4.06 -24.31 39.56
C GLU A 633 4.92 -23.41 38.65
N SER A 634 4.41 -22.96 37.50
CA SER A 634 5.16 -22.11 36.56
C SER A 634 5.59 -20.78 37.15
N ASN A 635 4.88 -20.27 38.16
CA ASN A 635 5.25 -19.06 38.89
C ASN A 635 6.33 -19.29 39.94
N ILE A 636 6.33 -20.43 40.64
CA ILE A 636 7.37 -20.78 41.62
C ILE A 636 8.67 -21.15 40.90
N LEU A 637 8.57 -22.00 39.87
CA LEU A 637 9.74 -22.44 39.09
C LEU A 637 10.25 -21.37 38.11
N TYR A 638 9.60 -20.20 38.03
CA TYR A 638 10.10 -19.09 37.21
C TYR A 638 11.52 -18.64 37.60
N GLY A 639 11.88 -18.80 38.91
CA GLY A 639 13.23 -18.53 39.42
C GLY A 639 14.25 -19.64 39.12
N ASN A 640 13.77 -20.87 38.90
CA ASN A 640 14.57 -22.06 38.59
C ASN A 640 13.80 -22.97 37.64
N PRO A 641 13.84 -22.71 36.32
CA PRO A 641 13.06 -23.45 35.30
C PRO A 641 13.39 -24.96 35.26
N ASP A 642 14.58 -25.35 35.66
CA ASP A 642 15.05 -26.74 35.71
C ASP A 642 14.84 -27.40 37.09
N GLY A 643 14.17 -26.69 38.01
CA GLY A 643 13.92 -27.16 39.37
C GLY A 643 12.98 -28.36 39.39
N THR A 644 13.28 -29.28 40.34
CA THR A 644 12.44 -30.47 40.55
C THR A 644 11.14 -30.11 41.25
N LYS A 645 10.15 -31.01 41.19
CA LYS A 645 8.89 -30.88 41.90
C LYS A 645 9.12 -30.83 43.42
N ALA A 646 10.08 -31.61 43.95
CA ALA A 646 10.40 -31.61 45.37
C ALA A 646 10.97 -30.25 45.83
N GLU A 647 11.82 -29.62 45.03
CA GLU A 647 12.36 -28.27 45.31
C GLU A 647 11.28 -27.20 45.25
N MET A 648 10.33 -27.33 44.33
CA MET A 648 9.16 -26.44 44.23
C MET A 648 8.26 -26.58 45.51
N GLU A 649 7.96 -27.80 45.91
CA GLU A 649 7.13 -28.08 47.10
C GLU A 649 7.85 -27.61 48.38
N GLU A 650 9.13 -27.79 48.47
CA GLU A 650 9.96 -27.25 49.55
C GLU A 650 9.91 -25.73 49.61
N ALA A 651 10.13 -25.05 48.49
CA ALA A 651 10.06 -23.60 48.40
C ALA A 651 8.67 -23.06 48.77
N ALA A 652 7.61 -23.74 48.37
CA ALA A 652 6.23 -23.41 48.73
C ALA A 652 5.98 -23.60 50.25
N SER A 653 6.54 -24.66 50.85
CA SER A 653 6.42 -24.92 52.26
C SER A 653 7.12 -23.85 53.10
N ILE A 654 8.36 -23.50 52.76
CA ILE A 654 9.11 -22.44 53.44
C ILE A 654 8.36 -21.09 53.35
N ALA A 655 7.83 -20.78 52.17
CA ALA A 655 7.03 -19.56 51.95
C ALA A 655 5.62 -19.62 52.58
N GLN A 656 5.30 -20.66 53.36
CA GLN A 656 3.97 -20.89 53.96
C GLN A 656 2.84 -20.85 52.93
N ALA A 657 3.09 -21.32 51.70
CA ALA A 657 2.15 -21.29 50.61
C ALA A 657 1.35 -22.61 50.47
N THR A 658 1.85 -23.71 51.04
CA THR A 658 1.30 -25.07 50.87
C THR A 658 -0.18 -25.15 51.23
N GLU A 659 -0.61 -24.56 52.38
CA GLU A 659 -1.99 -24.62 52.87
C GLU A 659 -2.97 -24.14 51.81
N PHE A 660 -2.85 -22.90 51.33
CA PHE A 660 -3.77 -22.36 50.36
C PHE A 660 -3.63 -22.97 48.93
N ILE A 661 -2.46 -23.57 48.59
CA ILE A 661 -2.27 -24.31 47.35
C ILE A 661 -3.04 -25.63 47.39
N GLU A 662 -2.95 -26.37 48.52
CA GLU A 662 -3.66 -27.63 48.71
C GLU A 662 -5.20 -27.47 48.76
N GLU A 663 -5.71 -26.36 49.21
CA GLU A 663 -7.14 -26.00 49.16
C GLU A 663 -7.66 -25.82 47.74
N LYS A 664 -6.81 -25.51 46.79
CA LYS A 664 -7.21 -25.34 45.40
C LYS A 664 -7.44 -26.70 44.74
N ARG A 665 -8.53 -26.79 43.93
CA ARG A 665 -8.91 -28.03 43.24
C ARG A 665 -7.80 -28.69 42.41
N LYS A 666 -6.94 -27.87 41.79
CA LYS A 666 -5.83 -28.32 40.93
C LYS A 666 -4.46 -28.16 41.60
N LYS A 667 -4.41 -27.84 42.90
CA LYS A 667 -3.16 -27.62 43.61
C LYS A 667 -2.15 -26.75 42.86
N TYR A 668 -0.96 -27.21 42.59
CA TYR A 668 0.11 -26.50 41.86
C TYR A 668 -0.24 -26.19 40.41
N ASP A 669 -1.10 -27.01 39.75
CA ASP A 669 -1.61 -26.75 38.41
C ASP A 669 -2.75 -25.72 38.37
N SER A 670 -3.08 -25.11 39.50
CA SER A 670 -4.14 -24.10 39.57
C SER A 670 -3.75 -22.85 38.74
N PRO A 671 -4.65 -22.34 37.89
CA PRO A 671 -4.35 -21.21 37.02
C PRO A 671 -4.16 -19.93 37.84
N ILE A 672 -3.13 -19.17 37.47
CA ILE A 672 -2.90 -17.79 37.88
C ILE A 672 -3.28 -16.87 36.73
N ALA A 673 -4.19 -15.93 36.96
CA ALA A 673 -4.55 -14.90 36.00
C ALA A 673 -3.44 -13.85 35.86
N GLN A 674 -3.46 -13.07 34.79
CA GLN A 674 -2.50 -11.99 34.54
C GLN A 674 -2.43 -11.03 35.75
N GLY A 675 -1.20 -10.81 36.26
CA GLY A 675 -0.98 -10.00 37.45
C GLY A 675 -1.50 -10.61 38.74
N GLY A 676 -1.91 -11.90 38.72
CA GLY A 676 -2.40 -12.61 39.91
C GLY A 676 -3.73 -12.05 40.43
N THR A 677 -4.63 -11.55 39.57
CA THR A 677 -5.90 -10.94 40.01
C THR A 677 -6.85 -11.92 40.71
N ASN A 678 -6.61 -13.22 40.59
CA ASN A 678 -7.41 -14.30 41.18
C ASN A 678 -6.83 -14.87 42.48
N VAL A 679 -5.82 -14.22 43.07
CA VAL A 679 -5.21 -14.56 44.35
C VAL A 679 -5.13 -13.31 45.22
N SER A 680 -5.16 -13.50 46.58
CA SER A 680 -5.07 -12.40 47.54
C SER A 680 -3.66 -11.78 47.57
N GLY A 681 -3.52 -10.56 48.13
CA GLY A 681 -2.23 -9.88 48.28
C GLY A 681 -1.21 -10.72 49.01
N GLY A 682 -1.58 -11.32 50.16
CA GLY A 682 -0.70 -12.22 50.93
C GLY A 682 -0.34 -13.51 50.18
N GLN A 683 -1.28 -14.07 49.38
CA GLN A 683 -0.98 -15.24 48.53
C GLN A 683 0.01 -14.89 47.43
N LYS A 684 -0.14 -13.69 46.75
CA LYS A 684 0.83 -13.20 45.79
C LYS A 684 2.22 -13.08 46.37
N GLN A 685 2.30 -12.51 47.56
CA GLN A 685 3.57 -12.29 48.23
C GLN A 685 4.24 -13.63 48.60
N ARG A 686 3.48 -14.59 49.17
CA ARG A 686 4.02 -15.95 49.49
C ARG A 686 4.51 -16.67 48.21
N LEU A 687 3.79 -16.59 47.07
CA LEU A 687 4.26 -17.16 45.81
C LEU A 687 5.51 -16.46 45.25
N SER A 688 5.62 -15.13 45.44
CA SER A 688 6.81 -14.38 45.03
C SER A 688 8.04 -14.73 45.88
N ILE A 689 7.81 -14.98 47.21
CA ILE A 689 8.84 -15.47 48.12
C ILE A 689 9.27 -16.90 47.75
N ALA A 690 8.30 -17.81 47.49
CA ALA A 690 8.57 -19.17 47.01
C ALA A 690 9.41 -19.18 45.73
N ARG A 691 9.14 -18.26 44.76
CA ARG A 691 9.94 -18.07 43.54
C ARG A 691 11.40 -17.72 43.86
N ALA A 692 11.63 -16.81 44.80
CA ALA A 692 12.97 -16.42 45.17
C ALA A 692 13.71 -17.57 45.89
N ILE A 693 13.03 -18.33 46.74
CA ILE A 693 13.59 -19.50 47.45
C ILE A 693 13.95 -20.63 46.47
N SER A 694 13.07 -20.91 45.48
CA SER A 694 13.33 -21.97 44.48
C SER A 694 14.59 -21.73 43.67
N LYS A 695 15.03 -20.49 43.53
CA LYS A 695 16.26 -20.10 42.85
C LYS A 695 17.54 -20.46 43.58
N LYS A 696 17.49 -20.61 44.93
CA LYS A 696 18.64 -20.87 45.82
C LYS A 696 19.79 -19.85 45.64
N PRO A 697 19.50 -18.56 45.75
CA PRO A 697 20.49 -17.50 45.48
C PRO A 697 21.48 -17.34 46.65
N ASP A 698 22.62 -16.72 46.37
CA ASP A 698 23.60 -16.35 47.41
C ASP A 698 23.14 -15.12 48.24
N VAL A 699 22.32 -14.24 47.63
CA VAL A 699 21.78 -13.04 48.27
C VAL A 699 20.27 -12.99 48.12
N PHE A 700 19.54 -12.92 49.18
CA PHE A 700 18.09 -12.67 49.22
C PHE A 700 17.80 -11.20 49.50
N ILE A 701 16.90 -10.61 48.70
CA ILE A 701 16.44 -9.23 48.85
C ILE A 701 14.93 -9.22 48.96
N PHE A 702 14.41 -8.76 50.10
CA PHE A 702 12.97 -8.64 50.34
C PHE A 702 12.61 -7.16 50.53
N ASP A 703 11.94 -6.57 49.52
CA ASP A 703 11.47 -5.19 49.59
C ASP A 703 10.05 -5.16 50.15
N ASP A 704 9.91 -4.84 51.45
CA ASP A 704 8.66 -4.77 52.21
C ASP A 704 7.72 -5.98 52.01
N SER A 705 8.33 -7.15 51.79
CA SER A 705 7.62 -8.34 51.32
C SER A 705 6.77 -9.06 52.39
N PHE A 706 6.91 -8.69 53.62
CA PHE A 706 6.20 -9.31 54.77
C PHE A 706 5.01 -8.50 55.24
N SER A 707 4.84 -7.26 54.80
CA SER A 707 3.82 -6.33 55.30
C SER A 707 2.39 -6.78 55.01
N ALA A 708 2.17 -7.54 53.91
CA ALA A 708 0.87 -8.06 53.47
C ALA A 708 0.50 -9.40 54.15
N LEU A 709 1.35 -9.94 55.02
CA LEU A 709 1.12 -11.19 55.74
C LEU A 709 0.51 -10.93 57.12
N ASP A 710 -0.31 -11.87 57.59
CA ASP A 710 -0.70 -11.91 58.99
C ASP A 710 0.46 -12.27 59.91
N TYR A 711 0.34 -11.84 61.17
CA TYR A 711 1.46 -11.97 62.12
C TYR A 711 1.97 -13.40 62.29
N LYS A 712 1.03 -14.41 62.38
CA LYS A 712 1.38 -15.81 62.54
C LYS A 712 2.16 -16.34 61.33
N THR A 713 1.64 -16.09 60.15
CA THR A 713 2.30 -16.49 58.88
C THR A 713 3.66 -15.83 58.75
N ASP A 714 3.82 -14.53 59.05
CA ASP A 714 5.08 -13.78 59.00
C ASP A 714 6.15 -14.41 59.91
N VAL A 715 5.80 -14.68 61.20
CA VAL A 715 6.74 -15.26 62.15
C VAL A 715 7.18 -16.67 61.74
N THR A 716 6.24 -17.52 61.28
CA THR A 716 6.53 -18.90 60.88
C THR A 716 7.41 -18.92 59.61
N LEU A 717 7.08 -18.07 58.63
CA LEU A 717 7.84 -17.95 57.39
C LEU A 717 9.27 -17.50 57.65
N ARG A 718 9.47 -16.46 58.45
CA ARG A 718 10.81 -15.97 58.79
C ARG A 718 11.66 -16.99 59.55
N ALA A 719 11.04 -17.77 60.48
CA ALA A 719 11.72 -18.85 61.15
C ALA A 719 12.22 -19.93 60.17
N ALA A 720 11.34 -20.37 59.23
CA ALA A 720 11.67 -21.32 58.18
C ALA A 720 12.73 -20.78 57.20
N LEU A 721 12.62 -19.48 56.83
CA LEU A 721 13.58 -18.83 55.98
C LEU A 721 14.96 -18.75 56.61
N LYS A 722 15.06 -18.39 57.90
CA LYS A 722 16.35 -18.30 58.64
C LYS A 722 17.06 -19.65 58.67
N GLU A 723 16.34 -20.75 58.80
CA GLU A 723 16.94 -22.09 58.74
C GLU A 723 17.54 -22.41 57.37
N LYS A 724 16.90 -21.93 56.28
CA LYS A 724 17.32 -22.24 54.92
C LYS A 724 18.35 -21.27 54.36
N THR A 725 18.54 -20.09 54.95
CA THR A 725 19.43 -19.03 54.46
C THR A 725 20.70 -18.87 55.31
N GLN A 726 21.11 -19.91 56.03
CA GLN A 726 22.27 -19.84 56.92
C GLN A 726 23.59 -19.52 56.23
N ASP A 727 23.72 -19.86 54.96
CA ASP A 727 24.91 -19.60 54.14
C ASP A 727 24.72 -18.40 53.18
N SER A 728 23.53 -17.77 53.16
CA SER A 728 23.20 -16.69 52.24
C SER A 728 23.13 -15.33 52.95
N THR A 729 23.38 -14.27 52.25
CA THR A 729 23.12 -12.89 52.71
C THR A 729 21.64 -12.57 52.59
N VAL A 730 21.02 -12.08 53.65
CA VAL A 730 19.60 -11.70 53.65
C VAL A 730 19.45 -10.22 53.89
N ILE A 731 18.86 -9.50 52.95
CA ILE A 731 18.58 -8.06 53.01
C ILE A 731 17.06 -7.88 53.05
N ILE A 732 16.54 -7.24 54.13
CA ILE A 732 15.12 -7.05 54.35
C ILE A 732 14.80 -5.56 54.50
N VAL A 733 14.03 -5.00 53.60
CA VAL A 733 13.37 -3.71 53.84
C VAL A 733 12.09 -3.95 54.61
N ALA A 734 11.94 -3.30 55.77
CA ALA A 734 10.76 -3.42 56.58
C ALA A 734 10.21 -2.07 57.03
N GLN A 735 8.89 -2.05 57.26
CA GLN A 735 8.18 -0.94 57.90
C GLN A 735 7.82 -1.24 59.34
N ARG A 736 7.83 -2.52 59.73
CA ARG A 736 7.48 -2.98 61.08
C ARG A 736 8.71 -3.38 61.88
N ILE A 737 8.84 -2.83 63.08
CA ILE A 737 9.90 -3.19 64.02
C ILE A 737 9.89 -4.70 64.35
N SER A 738 8.69 -5.30 64.56
CA SER A 738 8.54 -6.73 64.82
C SER A 738 9.17 -7.65 63.74
N THR A 739 9.32 -7.16 62.52
CA THR A 739 9.95 -7.92 61.43
C THR A 739 11.47 -7.99 61.57
N ILE A 740 12.09 -7.00 62.22
CA ILE A 740 13.56 -6.80 62.23
C ILE A 740 14.20 -6.92 63.59
N LEU A 741 13.41 -7.21 64.63
CA LEU A 741 13.92 -7.31 66.03
C LEU A 741 15.14 -8.23 66.20
N HIS A 742 15.21 -9.29 65.41
CA HIS A 742 16.26 -10.31 65.47
C HIS A 742 17.28 -10.23 64.34
N ALA A 743 17.30 -9.15 63.60
CA ALA A 743 18.31 -8.91 62.58
C ALA A 743 19.69 -8.67 63.23
N GLU A 744 20.70 -9.30 62.65
CA GLU A 744 22.07 -9.15 63.07
C GLU A 744 22.58 -7.72 62.86
N GLN A 745 22.06 -7.04 61.85
CA GLN A 745 22.35 -5.64 61.55
C GLN A 745 21.06 -4.93 61.10
N ILE A 746 20.80 -3.76 61.66
CA ILE A 746 19.72 -2.85 61.26
C ILE A 746 20.34 -1.53 60.79
N ILE A 747 19.95 -1.10 59.61
CA ILE A 747 20.33 0.19 59.01
C ILE A 747 19.11 1.13 59.06
N VAL A 748 19.26 2.23 59.73
CA VAL A 748 18.22 3.26 59.83
C VAL A 748 18.49 4.34 58.78
N LEU A 749 17.56 4.45 57.82
CA LEU A 749 17.60 5.52 56.79
C LEU A 749 16.71 6.66 57.18
N ASP A 750 17.26 7.85 57.16
CA ASP A 750 16.55 9.10 57.31
C ASP A 750 17.03 10.14 56.26
N GLU A 751 16.10 10.73 55.52
CA GLU A 751 16.36 11.70 54.42
C GLU A 751 17.50 11.28 53.48
N GLY A 752 17.54 9.98 53.09
CA GLY A 752 18.54 9.45 52.17
C GLY A 752 19.94 9.21 52.77
N ARG A 753 20.08 9.33 54.09
CA ARG A 753 21.35 9.10 54.84
C ARG A 753 21.18 8.01 55.85
N ILE A 754 22.29 7.38 56.22
CA ILE A 754 22.30 6.42 57.32
C ILE A 754 22.32 7.19 58.64
N ALA A 755 21.21 7.15 59.41
CA ALA A 755 21.10 7.74 60.75
C ALA A 755 21.72 6.87 61.85
N GLY A 756 21.80 5.53 61.61
CA GLY A 756 22.40 4.60 62.56
C GLY A 756 22.52 3.20 62.00
N ILE A 757 23.51 2.47 62.43
CA ILE A 757 23.72 1.05 62.14
C ILE A 757 23.99 0.32 63.45
N GLY A 758 23.32 -0.81 63.69
CA GLY A 758 23.55 -1.64 64.87
C GLY A 758 22.45 -2.66 65.07
N THR A 759 22.44 -3.35 66.20
CA THR A 759 21.36 -4.22 66.64
C THR A 759 20.17 -3.44 67.17
N HIS A 760 18.99 -4.04 67.28
CA HIS A 760 17.78 -3.41 67.86
C HIS A 760 18.08 -2.71 69.20
N LYS A 761 18.78 -3.40 70.13
CA LYS A 761 19.12 -2.88 71.46
C LYS A 761 20.12 -1.71 71.43
N GLU A 762 21.06 -1.73 70.53
CA GLU A 762 22.03 -0.65 70.34
C GLU A 762 21.38 0.61 69.75
N LEU A 763 20.53 0.42 68.76
CA LEU A 763 19.82 1.53 68.08
C LEU A 763 18.78 2.21 68.96
N LEU A 764 18.09 1.46 69.83
CA LEU A 764 17.19 2.02 70.83
C LEU A 764 17.88 2.98 71.78
N LYS A 765 19.19 2.82 71.98
CA LYS A 765 19.99 3.66 72.92
C LYS A 765 20.69 4.82 72.19
N ASN A 766 21.09 4.61 70.95
CA ASN A 766 22.06 5.47 70.28
C ASN A 766 21.53 6.17 69.02
N CYS A 767 20.28 5.88 68.61
CA CYS A 767 19.70 6.45 67.40
C CYS A 767 18.28 7.01 67.63
N ASP A 768 18.15 8.30 67.67
CA ASP A 768 16.85 8.97 67.91
C ASP A 768 15.81 8.66 66.83
N ALA A 769 16.20 8.59 65.58
CA ALA A 769 15.31 8.22 64.46
C ALA A 769 14.76 6.80 64.63
N TYR A 770 15.57 5.85 65.12
CA TYR A 770 15.10 4.48 65.38
C TYR A 770 14.18 4.44 66.57
N TYR A 771 14.52 5.15 67.66
CA TYR A 771 13.68 5.26 68.84
C TYR A 771 12.31 5.83 68.53
N GLN A 772 12.20 6.84 67.71
CA GLN A 772 10.91 7.41 67.26
C GLN A 772 10.08 6.40 66.49
N ILE A 773 10.67 5.65 65.56
CA ILE A 773 9.98 4.57 64.83
C ILE A 773 9.55 3.47 65.78
N ALA A 774 10.41 3.04 66.71
CA ALA A 774 10.11 1.96 67.65
C ALA A 774 9.02 2.37 68.66
N SER A 775 9.05 3.59 69.21
CA SER A 775 8.05 4.10 70.14
C SER A 775 6.67 4.27 69.48
N SER A 776 6.58 4.45 68.21
CA SER A 776 5.32 4.50 67.48
C SER A 776 4.66 3.12 67.28
N GLN A 777 5.41 2.03 67.43
CA GLN A 777 4.96 0.68 67.09
C GLN A 777 5.01 -0.32 68.26
N LEU A 778 5.87 -0.11 69.26
CA LEU A 778 5.98 -0.97 70.42
C LEU A 778 5.32 -0.34 71.63
N SER A 779 4.80 -1.16 72.55
CA SER A 779 4.30 -0.67 73.82
C SER A 779 5.42 -0.22 74.76
N GLU A 780 5.13 0.68 75.70
CA GLU A 780 6.09 1.14 76.72
C GLU A 780 6.75 0.01 77.52
N LYS A 781 6.00 -1.10 77.71
CA LYS A 781 6.51 -2.30 78.43
C LYS A 781 7.55 -3.07 77.58
N GLU A 782 7.34 -3.18 76.28
CA GLU A 782 8.26 -3.82 75.33
C GLU A 782 9.51 -2.99 75.21
N LEU A 783 9.40 -1.68 75.04
CA LEU A 783 10.52 -0.74 74.95
C LEU A 783 11.35 -0.75 76.22
N ALA A 784 10.72 -0.76 77.38
CA ALA A 784 11.39 -0.83 78.69
C ALA A 784 12.11 -2.16 78.94
N GLY A 785 11.53 -3.28 78.44
CA GLY A 785 12.14 -4.59 78.45
C GLY A 785 13.42 -4.67 77.57
N ASP A 786 13.37 -4.10 76.40
CA ASP A 786 14.49 -4.14 75.42
C ASP A 786 15.64 -3.15 75.78
N MET A 787 15.33 -2.03 76.46
CA MET A 787 16.32 -1.05 76.92
C MET A 787 17.12 -1.52 78.19
N GLY A 788 16.61 -2.54 78.91
CA GLY A 788 17.16 -2.90 80.17
C GLY A 788 16.90 -1.87 81.28
N THR A 789 16.61 -2.24 82.54
CA THR A 789 16.12 -1.40 83.64
C THR A 789 17.01 -0.22 84.11
N THR A 790 17.99 0.26 83.35
CA THR A 790 18.96 1.31 83.78
C THR A 790 18.81 2.64 83.03
N GLY A 791 17.73 2.85 82.23
CA GLY A 791 17.63 4.10 81.41
C GLY A 791 16.37 4.94 81.62
N LYS A 792 15.62 4.84 82.68
CA LYS A 792 14.30 5.38 82.82
C LYS A 792 14.15 6.83 83.35
N GLU A 793 15.19 7.46 83.82
CA GLU A 793 15.07 8.82 84.44
C GLU A 793 15.59 10.02 83.65
N GLU A 794 16.34 9.85 82.60
CA GLU A 794 16.91 11.01 81.84
C GLU A 794 16.23 11.43 80.53
N MET A 795 15.28 10.64 79.99
CA MET A 795 14.67 11.01 78.65
C MET A 795 13.20 11.55 78.73
N VAL A 796 12.66 11.84 79.88
CA VAL A 796 11.30 12.40 79.99
C VAL A 796 11.29 13.96 80.00
N HIS A 797 12.43 14.61 79.91
CA HIS A 797 12.56 16.09 79.95
C HIS A 797 13.54 16.64 78.93
N ALA A 798 13.51 16.16 77.66
CA ALA A 798 14.13 16.89 76.58
C ALA A 798 13.18 17.10 75.42
#